data_bc442bb889aa5455d7e532e72bedc7d9
#
_entry.id   bc442bb889aa5455d7e532e72bedc7d9
#
_cell.length_a   1.000
_cell.length_b   1.000
_cell.length_c   1.000
_cell.angle_alpha   90.00
_cell.angle_beta   90.00
_cell.angle_gamma   90.00
#
_symmetry.space_group_name_H-M   'P 1'
#
loop_
_entity.id
_entity.type
_entity.pdbx_description
1 polymer ?
#
loop_
_entity_poly.entity_id
_entity_poly.type
_entity_poly.pdbx_seq_one_letter_code
_entity_poly.pdbx_strand_id
1 'polypeptide(L)'
;MKKLVTFYICLGGLLVGAASPGLAQDQAPAADPRAGLTPGFRTAGESARNMQRVASLPKPDGFFDPKAPAGPPTPPETQAPANNDNRAAGQNGATPDPDDPANPAVRPNPNPNAQIVFANSDLAFSGDLLFVGNFQGFNTYDIENPAKPRLLASVVCPGGQGDVSVYGHLLIMSVEQTRGRIDCGTGGVKENVSPERFRGIRIFDISNVRKPKQVAAVQTCRGSHTHTLVNDPKDRNNLYVYVSGTGVVRSADELAGCSSKDPKDDPNTSLFSIDVIRIPLAAPATARIVSQPRLFADPVTGDLGGLWKGGDHGPGTQTSRITRQCHDITVFPEVGLAAGACAGNGILLDISDPVHPVRLDAVTDKSFAYWHSATFNNDGSKVLFTDEWGGGTRPRCRYTDPATWGADAVFDVVDRKLRFAGYYKMPAAQTEQENCVAHNGSLIPVPGRDIMVQAWYQGGISVFDFTDPTAPVEIAFFDRGPLDAKELILGGYWSAYWYNGHIYGSEIARGIDVFALTPSELLSKNEIDAAILASVGELNVQEQRRVSWPPSSVVALAYVDQLTRSRGISAARADAVRTTLERVDRLRNARQRGAEATLTELETLTTQVEGDARASSGRDASRLRSLAETLRARGQRLR
;
A
#
# COMPACT_ATOMS: atom_id res chain seq x y z
N MET A 1 -82.21 -31.30 21.79
CA MET A 1 -82.59 -31.17 23.21
C MET A 1 -81.39 -31.55 24.06
N LYS A 2 -80.81 -30.64 24.69
CA LYS A 2 -80.02 -30.62 25.96
C LYS A 2 -79.22 -29.36 25.98
N LYS A 3 -79.54 -28.50 26.91
CA LYS A 3 -78.92 -27.21 27.19
C LYS A 3 -77.59 -27.43 27.90
N LEU A 4 -76.55 -26.68 27.51
CA LEU A 4 -75.34 -26.56 28.27
C LEU A 4 -75.26 -25.15 28.88
N VAL A 5 -75.09 -25.10 30.19
CA VAL A 5 -74.98 -23.89 30.99
C VAL A 5 -73.48 -23.54 31.04
N THR A 6 -73.15 -22.29 30.70
CA THR A 6 -71.77 -21.76 30.78
C THR A 6 -71.64 -20.94 32.08
N PHE A 7 -70.68 -21.32 32.93
CA PHE A 7 -70.30 -20.58 34.16
C PHE A 7 -69.21 -19.55 33.78
N TYR A 8 -69.40 -18.28 34.09
CA TYR A 8 -68.35 -17.25 34.06
C TYR A 8 -67.70 -17.16 35.45
N ILE A 9 -66.39 -17.31 35.49
CA ILE A 9 -65.56 -16.98 36.64
C ILE A 9 -64.76 -15.71 36.27
N CYS A 10 -65.05 -14.60 36.99
CA CYS A 10 -64.24 -13.40 36.93
C CYS A 10 -62.99 -13.56 37.80
N LEU A 11 -61.83 -13.54 37.23
CA LEU A 11 -60.57 -13.34 37.94
C LEU A 11 -60.02 -11.94 37.62
N GLY A 12 -60.01 -11.09 38.65
CA GLY A 12 -59.41 -9.77 38.62
C GLY A 12 -57.89 -9.90 38.62
N GLY A 13 -57.24 -9.48 37.55
CA GLY A 13 -55.77 -9.40 37.43
C GLY A 13 -55.33 -7.94 37.58
N LEU A 14 -54.47 -7.67 38.58
CA LEU A 14 -53.73 -6.41 38.72
C LEU A 14 -52.84 -6.20 37.53
N LEU A 15 -53.03 -5.15 36.76
CA LEU A 15 -52.10 -4.64 35.76
C LEU A 15 -51.01 -3.84 36.49
N VAL A 16 -49.84 -4.45 36.70
CA VAL A 16 -48.60 -3.72 36.99
C VAL A 16 -48.08 -3.21 35.66
N GLY A 17 -48.17 -1.90 35.44
CA GLY A 17 -47.57 -1.25 34.27
C GLY A 17 -46.04 -1.32 34.32
N ALA A 18 -45.44 -2.21 33.56
CA ALA A 18 -44.02 -2.15 33.24
C ALA A 18 -43.82 -1.03 32.19
N ALA A 19 -43.24 0.09 32.63
CA ALA A 19 -42.72 1.09 31.71
C ALA A 19 -41.63 0.45 30.83
N SER A 20 -41.93 0.22 29.57
CA SER A 20 -40.90 -0.14 28.56
C SER A 20 -39.89 1.00 28.47
N PRO A 21 -38.57 0.74 28.55
CA PRO A 21 -37.58 1.76 28.21
C PRO A 21 -37.83 2.16 26.77
N GLY A 22 -38.05 3.44 26.52
CA GLY A 22 -38.16 4.00 25.17
C GLY A 22 -36.92 3.60 24.37
N LEU A 23 -37.15 2.90 23.29
CA LEU A 23 -36.13 2.70 22.24
C LEU A 23 -35.67 4.11 21.85
N ALA A 24 -34.39 4.42 22.16
CA ALA A 24 -33.73 5.57 21.58
C ALA A 24 -33.96 5.45 20.08
N GLN A 25 -34.57 6.46 19.47
CA GLN A 25 -34.59 6.57 18.02
C GLN A 25 -33.13 6.55 17.57
N ASP A 26 -32.72 5.49 16.85
CA ASP A 26 -31.49 5.45 16.12
C ASP A 26 -31.50 6.68 15.20
N GLN A 27 -30.73 7.69 15.59
CA GLN A 27 -30.38 8.76 14.64
C GLN A 27 -29.68 8.07 13.50
N ALA A 28 -30.19 8.24 12.28
CA ALA A 28 -29.50 7.81 11.07
C ALA A 28 -28.04 8.30 11.17
N PRO A 29 -27.03 7.45 10.89
CA PRO A 29 -25.65 7.86 10.94
C PRO A 29 -25.50 9.16 10.16
N ALA A 30 -24.85 10.17 10.74
CA ALA A 30 -24.57 11.41 10.03
C ALA A 30 -23.90 11.03 8.71
N ALA A 31 -24.37 11.59 7.58
CA ALA A 31 -23.82 11.29 6.27
C ALA A 31 -22.30 11.55 6.29
N ASP A 32 -21.50 10.62 5.75
CA ASP A 32 -20.04 10.78 5.70
C ASP A 32 -19.73 12.10 4.96
N PRO A 33 -18.88 12.99 5.52
CA PRO A 33 -18.64 14.32 4.96
C PRO A 33 -17.90 14.28 3.60
N ARG A 34 -17.44 13.12 3.15
CA ARG A 34 -16.89 12.90 1.81
C ARG A 34 -17.96 12.68 0.74
N ALA A 35 -19.17 12.29 1.15
CA ALA A 35 -20.24 12.02 0.20
C ALA A 35 -20.73 13.31 -0.48
N GLY A 36 -20.72 13.33 -1.82
CA GLY A 36 -21.27 14.44 -2.60
C GLY A 36 -20.39 15.70 -2.62
N LEU A 37 -19.09 15.58 -2.49
CA LEU A 37 -18.16 16.70 -2.70
C LEU A 37 -18.30 17.28 -4.11
N THR A 38 -18.20 18.62 -4.22
CA THR A 38 -18.34 19.31 -5.51
C THR A 38 -17.21 18.94 -6.46
N PRO A 39 -17.50 18.69 -7.75
CA PRO A 39 -16.50 18.31 -8.74
C PRO A 39 -15.64 19.50 -9.17
N GLY A 40 -14.45 19.20 -9.69
CA GLY A 40 -13.58 20.20 -10.31
C GLY A 40 -12.10 19.83 -10.32
N PHE A 41 -11.42 20.11 -11.43
CA PHE A 41 -9.97 19.82 -11.53
C PHE A 41 -9.15 20.61 -10.51
N ARG A 42 -9.43 21.91 -10.34
CA ARG A 42 -8.72 22.81 -9.40
C ARG A 42 -9.62 23.33 -8.27
N THR A 43 -10.93 23.14 -8.38
CA THR A 43 -11.95 23.73 -7.52
C THR A 43 -12.84 22.69 -6.85
N ALA A 44 -12.43 21.44 -6.87
CA ALA A 44 -13.16 20.38 -6.18
C ALA A 44 -13.33 20.69 -4.70
N GLY A 45 -14.48 20.31 -4.15
CA GLY A 45 -14.70 20.35 -2.70
C GLY A 45 -13.74 19.39 -1.99
N GLU A 46 -13.39 19.71 -0.76
CA GLU A 46 -12.45 18.91 0.03
C GLU A 46 -13.07 18.55 1.39
N SER A 47 -12.76 17.37 1.88
CA SER A 47 -13.12 16.92 3.22
C SER A 47 -11.92 16.25 3.89
N ALA A 48 -11.71 16.53 5.18
CA ALA A 48 -10.64 15.94 5.95
C ALA A 48 -11.07 15.70 7.39
N ARG A 49 -10.53 14.65 7.99
CA ARG A 49 -10.68 14.36 9.42
C ARG A 49 -9.34 13.91 9.99
N ASN A 50 -8.89 14.55 11.08
CA ASN A 50 -7.65 14.22 11.78
C ASN A 50 -6.39 14.28 10.88
N MET A 51 -6.48 15.03 9.79
CA MET A 51 -5.42 15.23 8.81
C MET A 51 -5.57 16.63 8.19
N GLN A 52 -4.45 17.29 7.91
CA GLN A 52 -4.41 18.60 7.27
C GLN A 52 -3.47 18.55 6.06
N ARG A 53 -3.92 19.03 4.90
CA ARG A 53 -3.03 19.26 3.77
C ARG A 53 -2.16 20.49 4.04
N VAL A 54 -0.83 20.32 4.00
CA VAL A 54 0.15 21.38 4.29
C VAL A 54 0.80 21.94 3.03
N ALA A 55 0.80 21.17 1.93
CA ALA A 55 1.26 21.63 0.63
C ALA A 55 0.52 20.92 -0.52
N SER A 56 0.47 21.59 -1.69
CA SER A 56 -0.03 21.03 -2.94
C SER A 56 0.76 21.64 -4.09
N LEU A 57 1.35 20.80 -4.95
CA LEU A 57 2.12 21.21 -6.11
C LEU A 57 1.53 20.60 -7.38
N PRO A 58 1.30 21.41 -8.44
CA PRO A 58 0.87 20.88 -9.73
C PRO A 58 1.98 20.04 -10.39
N LYS A 59 1.60 19.22 -11.35
CA LYS A 59 2.57 18.54 -12.22
C LYS A 59 3.38 19.59 -13.00
N PRO A 60 4.70 19.39 -13.17
CA PRO A 60 5.53 20.31 -13.93
C PRO A 60 5.26 20.20 -15.43
N ASP A 61 5.74 21.21 -16.18
CA ASP A 61 5.65 21.24 -17.64
C ASP A 61 6.29 19.99 -18.26
N GLY A 62 5.64 19.44 -19.30
CA GLY A 62 6.03 18.19 -19.94
C GLY A 62 5.47 16.93 -19.28
N PHE A 63 4.81 17.05 -18.13
CA PHE A 63 4.21 15.94 -17.37
C PHE A 63 2.68 15.99 -17.31
N PHE A 64 2.05 16.80 -18.14
CA PHE A 64 0.61 16.83 -18.39
C PHE A 64 0.33 17.29 -19.82
N ASP A 65 -0.87 16.98 -20.35
CA ASP A 65 -1.31 17.50 -21.64
C ASP A 65 -1.89 18.92 -21.42
N PRO A 66 -1.30 19.98 -21.99
CA PRO A 66 -1.83 21.33 -21.84
C PRO A 66 -3.26 21.52 -22.39
N LYS A 67 -3.70 20.65 -23.32
CA LYS A 67 -5.04 20.70 -23.91
C LYS A 67 -6.08 19.93 -23.08
N ALA A 68 -5.64 18.98 -22.28
CA ALA A 68 -6.45 18.17 -21.38
C ALA A 68 -5.71 17.95 -20.05
N PRO A 69 -5.49 18.99 -19.23
CA PRO A 69 -4.63 18.92 -18.05
C PRO A 69 -5.14 17.97 -16.98
N ALA A 70 -6.44 17.71 -16.93
CA ALA A 70 -7.05 16.71 -16.04
C ALA A 70 -6.97 15.28 -16.59
N GLY A 71 -6.66 15.12 -17.87
CA GLY A 71 -6.70 13.84 -18.59
C GLY A 71 -7.95 13.69 -19.46
N PRO A 72 -7.98 12.66 -20.32
CA PRO A 72 -9.14 12.35 -21.16
C PRO A 72 -10.23 11.60 -20.35
N PRO A 73 -11.51 11.69 -20.79
CA PRO A 73 -12.58 10.87 -20.25
C PRO A 73 -12.29 9.36 -20.41
N THR A 74 -12.60 8.61 -19.36
CA THR A 74 -12.52 7.14 -19.38
C THR A 74 -13.73 6.57 -20.10
N PRO A 75 -13.56 5.70 -21.11
CA PRO A 75 -14.70 5.08 -21.79
C PRO A 75 -15.58 4.30 -20.81
N PRO A 76 -16.92 4.29 -21.02
CA PRO A 76 -17.84 3.49 -20.21
C PRO A 76 -17.42 2.03 -20.18
N GLU A 77 -17.70 1.36 -19.05
CA GLU A 77 -17.51 -0.08 -18.93
C GLU A 77 -18.50 -0.78 -19.88
N THR A 78 -18.00 -1.50 -20.87
CA THR A 78 -18.86 -2.26 -21.76
C THR A 78 -19.43 -3.45 -21.00
N GLN A 79 -20.74 -3.46 -20.77
CA GLN A 79 -21.42 -4.65 -20.28
C GLN A 79 -21.28 -5.73 -21.36
N ALA A 80 -20.57 -6.81 -21.06
CA ALA A 80 -20.58 -7.98 -21.92
C ALA A 80 -22.01 -8.53 -21.96
N PRO A 81 -22.56 -8.90 -23.17
CA PRO A 81 -23.85 -9.56 -23.24
C PRO A 81 -23.81 -10.86 -22.43
N ALA A 82 -24.86 -11.09 -21.64
CA ALA A 82 -24.96 -12.14 -20.63
C ALA A 82 -24.92 -13.60 -21.16
N ASN A 83 -24.65 -13.81 -22.45
CA ASN A 83 -24.64 -15.11 -23.09
C ASN A 83 -23.39 -15.36 -23.91
N ASN A 84 -22.31 -15.77 -23.25
CA ASN A 84 -21.26 -16.57 -23.89
C ASN A 84 -20.45 -17.31 -22.82
N ASP A 85 -20.86 -18.53 -22.53
CA ASP A 85 -20.30 -19.41 -21.48
C ASP A 85 -18.85 -19.89 -21.73
N ASN A 86 -18.12 -19.31 -22.70
CA ASN A 86 -16.78 -19.74 -23.10
C ASN A 86 -15.78 -18.59 -23.26
N ARG A 87 -15.98 -17.44 -22.60
CA ARG A 87 -14.92 -16.41 -22.56
C ARG A 87 -14.20 -16.45 -21.24
N ALA A 88 -12.91 -16.74 -21.35
CA ALA A 88 -11.95 -16.67 -20.26
C ALA A 88 -12.17 -15.46 -19.36
N ALA A 89 -12.08 -15.68 -18.07
CA ALA A 89 -12.25 -14.74 -16.99
C ALA A 89 -11.58 -13.37 -17.26
N GLY A 90 -12.32 -12.42 -17.73
CA GLY A 90 -11.85 -11.08 -18.07
C GLY A 90 -12.96 -10.07 -18.29
N GLN A 91 -14.24 -10.48 -18.20
CA GLN A 91 -15.34 -9.65 -18.69
C GLN A 91 -16.28 -9.08 -17.62
N ASN A 92 -16.05 -9.35 -16.34
CA ASN A 92 -16.80 -8.73 -15.26
C ASN A 92 -15.91 -7.77 -14.43
N GLY A 93 -15.40 -6.71 -15.08
CA GLY A 93 -14.67 -5.66 -14.38
C GLY A 93 -13.20 -5.98 -14.03
N ALA A 94 -12.69 -7.15 -14.38
CA ALA A 94 -11.26 -7.43 -14.32
C ALA A 94 -10.52 -6.71 -15.47
N THR A 95 -9.34 -6.16 -15.21
CA THR A 95 -8.46 -5.67 -16.27
C THR A 95 -8.25 -6.75 -17.32
N PRO A 96 -8.32 -6.45 -18.64
CA PRO A 96 -8.10 -7.44 -19.69
C PRO A 96 -6.76 -8.12 -19.50
N ASP A 97 -6.72 -9.47 -19.64
CA ASP A 97 -5.46 -10.20 -19.55
C ASP A 97 -4.48 -9.69 -20.63
N PRO A 98 -3.33 -9.16 -20.27
CA PRO A 98 -2.37 -8.62 -21.24
C PRO A 98 -1.83 -9.69 -22.19
N ASP A 99 -1.86 -10.96 -21.81
CA ASP A 99 -1.37 -12.07 -22.63
C ASP A 99 -2.48 -12.83 -23.38
N ASP A 100 -3.77 -12.44 -23.22
CA ASP A 100 -4.87 -12.99 -24.00
C ASP A 100 -4.80 -12.47 -25.45
N PRO A 101 -4.60 -13.34 -26.46
CA PRO A 101 -4.59 -12.94 -27.87
C PRO A 101 -5.92 -12.33 -28.35
N ALA A 102 -7.02 -12.57 -27.64
CA ALA A 102 -8.31 -11.94 -27.88
C ALA A 102 -8.46 -10.57 -27.19
N ASN A 103 -7.52 -10.19 -26.32
CA ASN A 103 -7.53 -8.91 -25.62
C ASN A 103 -7.36 -7.76 -26.64
N PRO A 104 -8.30 -6.79 -26.71
CA PRO A 104 -8.16 -5.63 -27.59
C PRO A 104 -6.89 -4.79 -27.31
N ALA A 105 -6.35 -4.86 -26.10
CA ALA A 105 -5.09 -4.18 -25.75
C ALA A 105 -3.84 -4.85 -26.36
N VAL A 106 -3.95 -6.12 -26.79
CA VAL A 106 -2.86 -6.84 -27.50
C VAL A 106 -2.84 -6.46 -28.99
N ARG A 107 -4.00 -6.01 -29.53
CA ARG A 107 -4.02 -5.44 -30.89
C ARG A 107 -3.33 -4.09 -30.84
N PRO A 108 -2.52 -3.73 -31.87
CA PRO A 108 -1.96 -2.39 -31.96
C PRO A 108 -3.11 -1.40 -31.75
N ASN A 109 -3.13 -0.71 -30.63
CA ASN A 109 -4.14 0.31 -30.36
C ASN A 109 -3.97 1.38 -31.45
N PRO A 110 -4.97 1.63 -32.32
CA PRO A 110 -4.87 2.66 -33.34
C PRO A 110 -4.66 4.05 -32.71
N ASN A 111 -4.91 4.19 -31.42
CA ASN A 111 -4.56 5.38 -30.64
C ASN A 111 -3.61 4.98 -29.48
N PRO A 112 -2.28 4.96 -29.71
CA PRO A 112 -1.30 4.70 -28.66
C PRO A 112 -1.35 5.73 -27.52
N ASN A 113 -2.11 6.82 -27.66
CA ASN A 113 -2.32 7.85 -26.65
C ASN A 113 -3.58 7.60 -25.78
N ALA A 114 -4.33 6.51 -25.99
CA ALA A 114 -5.52 6.19 -25.20
C ALA A 114 -5.19 5.57 -23.81
N GLN A 115 -3.91 5.37 -23.48
CA GLN A 115 -3.47 4.94 -22.16
C GLN A 115 -3.21 6.17 -21.27
N ILE A 116 -3.09 5.96 -19.96
CA ILE A 116 -2.78 7.01 -18.96
C ILE A 116 -1.36 7.57 -19.22
N VAL A 117 -1.22 8.47 -20.18
CA VAL A 117 0.08 8.91 -20.72
C VAL A 117 0.81 9.87 -19.79
N PHE A 118 0.09 10.58 -18.92
CA PHE A 118 0.63 11.64 -18.05
C PHE A 118 0.31 11.42 -16.57
N ALA A 119 -0.05 10.22 -16.15
CA ALA A 119 -0.34 9.94 -14.76
C ALA A 119 0.92 9.98 -13.89
N ASN A 120 0.86 10.67 -12.75
CA ASN A 120 1.81 10.42 -11.68
C ASN A 120 1.57 9.02 -11.13
N SER A 121 2.64 8.37 -10.69
CA SER A 121 2.62 7.02 -10.16
C SER A 121 3.27 6.95 -8.77
N ASP A 122 4.28 6.13 -8.60
CA ASP A 122 4.85 5.81 -7.32
C ASP A 122 5.87 6.86 -6.80
N LEU A 123 6.22 6.74 -5.53
CA LEU A 123 7.08 7.64 -4.79
C LEU A 123 8.25 6.90 -4.16
N ALA A 124 9.45 7.50 -4.21
CA ALA A 124 10.60 7.06 -3.43
C ALA A 124 11.25 8.25 -2.71
N PHE A 125 11.94 7.99 -1.59
CA PHE A 125 12.51 9.04 -0.76
C PHE A 125 13.96 8.75 -0.38
N SER A 126 14.78 9.78 -0.33
CA SER A 126 16.16 9.70 0.19
C SER A 126 16.56 11.01 0.84
N GLY A 127 16.76 11.01 2.16
CA GLY A 127 17.01 12.24 2.94
C GLY A 127 15.91 13.28 2.75
N ASP A 128 16.28 14.46 2.27
CA ASP A 128 15.34 15.55 1.98
C ASP A 128 14.87 15.56 0.51
N LEU A 129 14.93 14.42 -0.17
CA LEU A 129 14.53 14.27 -1.56
C LEU A 129 13.31 13.38 -1.70
N LEU A 130 12.38 13.81 -2.55
CA LEU A 130 11.25 13.02 -3.03
C LEU A 130 11.40 12.81 -4.54
N PHE A 131 11.32 11.56 -4.97
CA PHE A 131 11.25 11.15 -6.37
C PHE A 131 9.82 10.72 -6.70
N VAL A 132 9.27 11.27 -7.76
CA VAL A 132 7.91 11.02 -8.21
C VAL A 132 7.95 10.40 -9.59
N GLY A 133 7.53 9.16 -9.70
CA GLY A 133 7.35 8.47 -10.97
C GLY A 133 6.18 9.05 -11.77
N ASN A 134 6.28 8.93 -13.07
CA ASN A 134 5.24 9.37 -14.00
C ASN A 134 5.35 8.59 -15.31
N PHE A 135 4.26 8.43 -16.04
CA PHE A 135 4.26 7.77 -17.36
C PHE A 135 5.17 8.45 -18.39
N GLN A 136 5.61 9.68 -18.14
CA GLN A 136 6.55 10.44 -18.98
C GLN A 136 7.99 10.46 -18.44
N GLY A 137 8.27 9.80 -17.29
CA GLY A 137 9.57 9.79 -16.65
C GLY A 137 9.48 10.01 -15.15
N PHE A 138 10.30 10.87 -14.57
CA PHE A 138 10.24 11.17 -13.15
C PHE A 138 10.62 12.61 -12.80
N ASN A 139 10.17 13.06 -11.63
CA ASN A 139 10.48 14.37 -11.08
C ASN A 139 11.18 14.23 -9.72
N THR A 140 12.11 15.11 -9.42
CA THR A 140 12.79 15.17 -8.11
C THR A 140 12.44 16.46 -7.42
N TYR A 141 12.04 16.37 -6.16
CA TYR A 141 11.68 17.51 -5.31
C TYR A 141 12.57 17.54 -4.07
N ASP A 142 12.90 18.75 -3.64
CA ASP A 142 13.44 19.04 -2.32
C ASP A 142 12.26 19.17 -1.34
N ILE A 143 12.29 18.38 -0.29
CA ILE A 143 11.28 18.30 0.77
C ILE A 143 11.84 18.62 2.16
N GLU A 144 13.01 19.28 2.26
CA GLU A 144 13.57 19.77 3.53
C GLU A 144 12.51 20.55 4.34
N ASN A 145 11.69 21.33 3.63
CA ASN A 145 10.49 21.93 4.20
C ASN A 145 9.24 21.30 3.56
N PRO A 146 8.58 20.34 4.23
CA PRO A 146 7.41 19.64 3.69
C PRO A 146 6.23 20.54 3.34
N ALA A 147 6.13 21.72 3.97
CA ALA A 147 5.11 22.73 3.65
C ALA A 147 5.44 23.59 2.41
N LYS A 148 6.65 23.46 1.87
CA LYS A 148 7.12 24.22 0.70
C LYS A 148 8.05 23.37 -0.17
N PRO A 149 7.60 22.22 -0.70
CA PRO A 149 8.42 21.39 -1.58
C PRO A 149 8.84 22.17 -2.83
N ARG A 150 10.03 21.87 -3.36
CA ARG A 150 10.59 22.58 -4.52
C ARG A 150 11.03 21.60 -5.59
N LEU A 151 10.57 21.76 -6.82
CA LEU A 151 11.06 20.99 -7.96
C LEU A 151 12.55 21.26 -8.19
N LEU A 152 13.35 20.19 -8.24
CA LEU A 152 14.79 20.24 -8.51
C LEU A 152 15.14 19.83 -9.94
N ALA A 153 14.48 18.79 -10.44
CA ALA A 153 14.72 18.22 -11.76
C ALA A 153 13.49 17.51 -12.32
N SER A 154 13.43 17.45 -13.64
CA SER A 154 12.48 16.65 -14.42
C SER A 154 13.24 15.87 -15.47
N VAL A 155 13.02 14.56 -15.53
CA VAL A 155 13.59 13.66 -16.53
C VAL A 155 12.47 13.11 -17.39
N VAL A 156 12.41 13.57 -18.66
CA VAL A 156 11.44 13.04 -19.62
C VAL A 156 12.03 11.77 -20.23
N CYS A 157 11.40 10.64 -19.95
CA CYS A 157 11.81 9.32 -20.43
C CYS A 157 10.60 8.37 -20.44
N PRO A 158 9.68 8.51 -21.43
CA PRO A 158 8.41 7.79 -21.45
C PRO A 158 8.58 6.28 -21.50
N GLY A 159 7.66 5.55 -20.85
CA GLY A 159 7.74 4.09 -20.92
C GLY A 159 6.71 3.30 -20.12
N GLY A 160 5.73 3.93 -19.54
CA GLY A 160 4.73 3.30 -18.68
C GLY A 160 4.67 3.94 -17.31
N GLN A 161 4.21 3.23 -16.30
CA GLN A 161 4.01 3.79 -14.95
C GLN A 161 5.21 4.60 -14.44
N GLY A 162 6.44 4.19 -14.78
CA GLY A 162 7.62 4.87 -14.28
C GLY A 162 7.78 4.73 -12.78
N ASP A 163 7.36 3.58 -12.22
CA ASP A 163 7.62 3.22 -10.83
C ASP A 163 9.09 3.42 -10.50
N VAL A 164 9.38 4.06 -9.35
CA VAL A 164 10.73 4.51 -8.98
C VAL A 164 11.15 3.97 -7.63
N SER A 165 12.43 3.58 -7.54
CA SER A 165 13.09 3.25 -6.28
C SER A 165 14.46 3.90 -6.21
N VAL A 166 14.97 4.13 -5.00
CA VAL A 166 16.25 4.78 -4.77
C VAL A 166 17.12 3.95 -3.83
N TYR A 167 18.43 3.87 -4.15
CA TYR A 167 19.44 3.26 -3.29
C TYR A 167 20.74 4.04 -3.40
N GLY A 168 21.10 4.78 -2.36
CA GLY A 168 22.26 5.65 -2.34
C GLY A 168 22.20 6.70 -3.46
N HIS A 169 23.10 6.59 -4.44
CA HIS A 169 23.14 7.48 -5.60
C HIS A 169 22.52 6.88 -6.87
N LEU A 170 21.80 5.79 -6.74
CA LEU A 170 21.11 5.15 -7.87
C LEU A 170 19.60 5.33 -7.74
N LEU A 171 18.96 5.64 -8.87
CA LEU A 171 17.52 5.59 -9.04
C LEU A 171 17.20 4.54 -10.10
N ILE A 172 16.30 3.63 -9.76
CA ILE A 172 15.79 2.59 -10.64
C ILE A 172 14.38 3.00 -11.09
N MET A 173 14.08 2.85 -12.39
CA MET A 173 12.78 3.20 -12.97
C MET A 173 12.26 2.07 -13.85
N SER A 174 11.02 1.67 -13.64
CA SER A 174 10.28 0.66 -14.41
C SER A 174 9.86 1.17 -15.78
N VAL A 175 9.91 0.30 -16.79
CA VAL A 175 9.42 0.55 -18.15
C VAL A 175 8.68 -0.68 -18.68
N GLU A 176 7.39 -0.53 -18.96
CA GLU A 176 6.53 -1.64 -19.44
C GLU A 176 5.91 -1.42 -20.80
N GLN A 177 5.64 -0.16 -21.20
CA GLN A 177 4.90 0.14 -22.41
C GLN A 177 5.74 -0.11 -23.67
N THR A 178 5.05 -0.57 -24.71
CA THR A 178 5.67 -0.84 -26.02
C THR A 178 6.21 0.41 -26.72
N ARG A 179 5.83 1.60 -26.27
CA ARG A 179 6.37 2.89 -26.73
C ARG A 179 7.72 3.26 -26.12
N GLY A 180 8.17 2.58 -25.06
CA GLY A 180 9.44 2.87 -24.40
C GLY A 180 10.61 2.71 -25.37
N ARG A 181 11.54 3.68 -25.36
CA ARG A 181 12.73 3.74 -26.22
C ARG A 181 14.01 3.68 -25.39
N ILE A 182 15.04 3.03 -25.91
CA ILE A 182 16.32 2.92 -25.21
C ILE A 182 16.98 4.28 -24.96
N ASP A 183 16.74 5.25 -25.83
CA ASP A 183 17.28 6.63 -25.79
C ASP A 183 16.39 7.64 -25.05
N CYS A 184 15.33 7.18 -24.37
CA CYS A 184 14.31 8.05 -23.75
C CYS A 184 13.55 8.96 -24.74
N GLY A 185 13.58 8.69 -26.03
CA GLY A 185 12.87 9.49 -27.03
C GLY A 185 11.35 9.47 -26.85
N THR A 186 10.72 10.62 -27.11
CA THR A 186 9.26 10.81 -26.92
C THR A 186 8.42 10.31 -28.10
N GLY A 187 9.03 9.97 -29.25
CA GLY A 187 8.35 9.56 -30.48
C GLY A 187 7.70 8.17 -30.43
N GLY A 188 7.98 7.39 -29.40
CA GLY A 188 7.53 6.00 -29.29
C GLY A 188 8.22 5.08 -30.30
N VAL A 189 7.72 3.84 -30.43
CA VAL A 189 8.18 2.82 -31.38
C VAL A 189 6.96 2.27 -32.10
N LYS A 190 6.93 2.37 -33.42
CA LYS A 190 5.78 1.98 -34.27
C LYS A 190 5.88 0.54 -34.80
N GLU A 191 7.08 0.07 -35.02
CA GLU A 191 7.36 -1.25 -35.57
C GLU A 191 7.04 -2.35 -34.54
N ASN A 192 6.56 -3.51 -34.99
CA ASN A 192 6.30 -4.65 -34.09
C ASN A 192 7.58 -5.23 -33.51
N VAL A 193 8.69 -5.18 -34.26
CA VAL A 193 10.03 -5.59 -33.85
C VAL A 193 10.97 -4.41 -34.07
N SER A 194 11.64 -3.93 -33.03
CA SER A 194 12.52 -2.77 -33.13
C SER A 194 13.68 -2.84 -32.13
N PRO A 195 14.91 -2.59 -32.58
CA PRO A 195 16.08 -2.50 -31.70
C PRO A 195 16.04 -1.26 -30.80
N GLU A 196 15.19 -0.27 -31.11
CA GLU A 196 15.03 0.94 -30.31
C GLU A 196 14.08 0.75 -29.12
N ARG A 197 13.25 -0.31 -29.15
CA ARG A 197 12.28 -0.55 -28.06
C ARG A 197 13.00 -0.98 -26.79
N PHE A 198 12.60 -0.34 -25.71
CA PHE A 198 13.05 -0.67 -24.36
C PHE A 198 11.87 -1.04 -23.47
N ARG A 199 11.98 -2.18 -22.76
CA ARG A 199 11.07 -2.61 -21.69
C ARG A 199 11.89 -3.37 -20.65
N GLY A 200 11.75 -3.01 -19.36
CA GLY A 200 12.53 -3.53 -18.26
C GLY A 200 12.81 -2.46 -17.22
N ILE A 201 14.02 -2.39 -16.67
CA ILE A 201 14.39 -1.35 -15.71
C ILE A 201 15.51 -0.46 -16.23
N ARG A 202 15.43 0.83 -15.96
CA ARG A 202 16.50 1.82 -16.17
C ARG A 202 17.17 2.11 -14.85
N ILE A 203 18.46 2.37 -14.89
CA ILE A 203 19.26 2.75 -13.73
C ILE A 203 19.87 4.11 -14.03
N PHE A 204 19.57 5.09 -13.18
CA PHE A 204 20.11 6.44 -13.27
C PHE A 204 21.09 6.69 -12.12
N ASP A 205 22.21 7.32 -12.42
CA ASP A 205 23.08 7.95 -11.43
C ASP A 205 22.47 9.31 -11.06
N ILE A 206 22.13 9.47 -9.80
CA ILE A 206 21.55 10.66 -9.20
C ILE A 206 22.51 11.36 -8.23
N SER A 207 23.84 11.09 -8.30
CA SER A 207 24.85 11.82 -7.53
C SER A 207 24.71 13.33 -7.71
N ASN A 208 24.29 13.77 -8.90
CA ASN A 208 23.79 15.11 -9.15
C ASN A 208 22.29 15.06 -9.44
N VAL A 209 21.47 15.22 -8.40
CA VAL A 209 20.01 15.16 -8.49
C VAL A 209 19.38 16.13 -9.48
N ARG A 210 20.10 17.21 -9.85
CA ARG A 210 19.64 18.19 -10.85
C ARG A 210 19.96 17.78 -12.30
N LYS A 211 20.82 16.76 -12.48
CA LYS A 211 21.24 16.24 -13.79
C LYS A 211 21.39 14.72 -13.74
N PRO A 212 20.31 13.97 -13.48
CA PRO A 212 20.35 12.52 -13.49
C PRO A 212 20.88 11.96 -14.81
N LYS A 213 21.64 10.89 -14.75
CA LYS A 213 22.26 10.26 -15.90
C LYS A 213 21.90 8.78 -15.96
N GLN A 214 21.28 8.30 -17.05
CA GLN A 214 21.10 6.88 -17.26
C GLN A 214 22.46 6.19 -17.40
N VAL A 215 22.75 5.22 -16.55
CA VAL A 215 24.02 4.45 -16.52
C VAL A 215 23.83 3.01 -16.95
N ALA A 216 22.62 2.47 -16.86
CA ALA A 216 22.28 1.14 -17.35
C ALA A 216 20.81 1.05 -17.77
N ALA A 217 20.51 0.03 -18.57
CA ALA A 217 19.18 -0.35 -19.01
C ALA A 217 19.13 -1.87 -19.16
N VAL A 218 18.37 -2.56 -18.33
CA VAL A 218 18.23 -4.01 -18.35
C VAL A 218 16.89 -4.36 -18.99
N GLN A 219 16.95 -5.02 -20.16
CA GLN A 219 15.77 -5.47 -20.90
C GLN A 219 15.18 -6.73 -20.28
N THR A 220 13.86 -6.83 -20.22
CA THR A 220 13.12 -8.03 -19.82
C THR A 220 12.10 -8.42 -20.89
N CYS A 221 11.67 -9.67 -20.90
CA CYS A 221 10.71 -10.17 -21.89
C CYS A 221 9.31 -9.55 -21.75
N ARG A 222 8.95 -9.11 -20.55
CA ARG A 222 7.59 -8.63 -20.24
C ARG A 222 7.55 -7.18 -19.78
N GLY A 223 8.69 -6.49 -19.77
CA GLY A 223 8.81 -5.17 -19.19
C GLY A 223 8.79 -5.20 -17.65
N SER A 224 8.70 -4.04 -17.06
CA SER A 224 8.57 -3.84 -15.62
C SER A 224 7.44 -2.86 -15.37
N HIS A 225 6.37 -3.34 -14.76
CA HIS A 225 5.25 -2.53 -14.30
C HIS A 225 5.64 -1.84 -12.99
N THR A 226 5.98 -2.67 -12.01
CA THR A 226 6.64 -2.32 -10.76
C THR A 226 7.95 -3.10 -10.65
N HIS A 227 8.81 -2.70 -9.74
CA HIS A 227 10.01 -3.44 -9.38
C HIS A 227 10.27 -3.31 -7.89
N THR A 228 10.98 -4.28 -7.32
CA THR A 228 11.28 -4.28 -5.89
C THR A 228 12.76 -4.38 -5.65
N LEU A 229 13.32 -3.44 -4.92
CA LEU A 229 14.70 -3.54 -4.45
C LEU A 229 14.79 -4.60 -3.36
N VAL A 230 15.82 -5.42 -3.43
CA VAL A 230 16.12 -6.44 -2.42
C VAL A 230 17.55 -6.23 -1.93
N ASN A 231 17.66 -5.64 -0.76
CA ASN A 231 18.92 -5.44 -0.09
C ASN A 231 19.29 -6.68 0.73
N ASP A 232 20.32 -7.42 0.31
CA ASP A 232 20.82 -8.56 1.07
C ASP A 232 21.81 -8.07 2.15
N PRO A 233 21.50 -8.21 3.45
CA PRO A 233 22.43 -7.81 4.51
C PRO A 233 23.77 -8.57 4.48
N LYS A 234 23.85 -9.70 3.76
CA LYS A 234 25.05 -10.52 3.59
C LYS A 234 25.90 -10.11 2.39
N ASP A 235 25.32 -9.39 1.41
CA ASP A 235 25.99 -8.94 0.18
C ASP A 235 25.92 -7.43 0.01
N ARG A 236 26.89 -6.73 0.57
CA ARG A 236 27.00 -5.26 0.49
C ARG A 236 27.56 -4.73 -0.84
N ASN A 237 27.94 -5.60 -1.75
CA ASN A 237 28.54 -5.23 -3.04
C ASN A 237 27.50 -5.18 -4.17
N ASN A 238 26.36 -5.80 -3.97
CA ASN A 238 25.31 -5.89 -4.98
C ASN A 238 23.96 -5.45 -4.39
N LEU A 239 23.14 -4.88 -5.25
CA LEU A 239 21.71 -4.70 -5.05
C LEU A 239 20.98 -5.66 -5.98
N TYR A 240 19.93 -6.31 -5.48
CA TYR A 240 19.07 -7.14 -6.31
C TYR A 240 17.76 -6.42 -6.59
N VAL A 241 17.14 -6.75 -7.72
CA VAL A 241 15.85 -6.19 -8.13
C VAL A 241 14.97 -7.31 -8.63
N TYR A 242 13.78 -7.45 -8.06
CA TYR A 242 12.74 -8.35 -8.55
C TYR A 242 11.86 -7.63 -9.55
N VAL A 243 11.63 -8.26 -10.69
CA VAL A 243 10.72 -7.80 -11.73
C VAL A 243 9.80 -8.96 -12.09
N SER A 244 8.52 -8.82 -11.84
CA SER A 244 7.56 -9.87 -12.23
C SER A 244 7.18 -9.79 -13.70
N GLY A 245 7.01 -8.58 -14.23
CA GLY A 245 6.61 -8.33 -15.61
C GLY A 245 5.12 -8.65 -15.84
N THR A 246 4.33 -7.61 -16.12
CA THR A 246 2.89 -7.74 -16.36
C THR A 246 2.51 -7.54 -17.82
N GLY A 247 3.43 -7.03 -18.63
CA GLY A 247 3.17 -6.74 -20.02
C GLY A 247 3.18 -7.98 -20.92
N VAL A 248 2.68 -7.81 -22.14
CA VAL A 248 2.73 -8.83 -23.20
C VAL A 248 4.18 -9.27 -23.45
N VAL A 249 4.40 -10.57 -23.58
CA VAL A 249 5.74 -11.12 -23.89
C VAL A 249 6.21 -10.61 -25.25
N ARG A 250 7.45 -10.11 -25.30
CA ARG A 250 8.10 -9.65 -26.54
C ARG A 250 8.35 -10.82 -27.48
N SER A 251 8.33 -10.54 -28.80
CA SER A 251 8.77 -11.52 -29.79
C SER A 251 10.26 -11.91 -29.56
N ALA A 252 10.58 -13.18 -29.78
CA ALA A 252 11.97 -13.65 -29.76
C ALA A 252 12.83 -12.98 -30.87
N ASP A 253 12.21 -12.48 -31.93
CA ASP A 253 12.87 -11.70 -32.98
C ASP A 253 13.33 -10.31 -32.48
N GLU A 254 12.63 -9.78 -31.46
CA GLU A 254 12.99 -8.49 -30.86
C GLU A 254 13.94 -8.65 -29.67
N LEU A 255 13.72 -9.67 -28.83
CA LEU A 255 14.58 -10.01 -27.70
C LEU A 255 14.72 -11.54 -27.63
N ALA A 256 15.89 -12.02 -27.97
CA ALA A 256 16.18 -13.46 -27.96
C ALA A 256 15.92 -14.09 -26.59
N GLY A 257 15.34 -15.29 -26.59
CA GLY A 257 15.00 -16.03 -25.37
C GLY A 257 13.60 -15.74 -24.81
N CYS A 258 12.87 -14.77 -25.34
CA CYS A 258 11.48 -14.52 -24.92
C CYS A 258 10.52 -15.51 -25.59
N SER A 259 9.61 -16.06 -24.77
CA SER A 259 8.58 -17.00 -25.23
C SER A 259 7.29 -16.80 -24.44
N SER A 260 6.17 -16.73 -25.14
CA SER A 260 4.82 -16.66 -24.56
C SER A 260 4.06 -17.99 -24.63
N LYS A 261 4.76 -19.09 -24.98
CA LYS A 261 4.16 -20.40 -25.08
C LYS A 261 3.69 -20.91 -23.72
N ASP A 262 2.73 -21.83 -23.76
CA ASP A 262 2.32 -22.57 -22.57
C ASP A 262 3.51 -23.34 -21.97
N PRO A 263 3.64 -23.44 -20.63
CA PRO A 263 4.74 -24.17 -20.00
C PRO A 263 4.92 -25.62 -20.46
N LYS A 264 3.84 -26.29 -20.87
CA LYS A 264 3.91 -27.66 -21.42
C LYS A 264 4.57 -27.71 -22.81
N ASP A 265 4.49 -26.61 -23.58
CA ASP A 265 5.03 -26.51 -24.95
C ASP A 265 6.42 -25.86 -24.96
N ASP A 266 6.75 -25.10 -23.91
CA ASP A 266 8.06 -24.48 -23.73
C ASP A 266 8.37 -24.31 -22.22
N PRO A 267 9.23 -25.16 -21.65
CA PRO A 267 9.60 -25.04 -20.24
C PRO A 267 10.40 -23.76 -19.92
N ASN A 268 10.91 -23.05 -20.94
CA ASN A 268 11.63 -21.78 -20.80
C ASN A 268 10.73 -20.56 -21.08
N THR A 269 9.40 -20.75 -21.07
CA THR A 269 8.47 -19.62 -21.24
C THR A 269 8.79 -18.45 -20.31
N SER A 270 8.59 -17.24 -20.80
CA SER A 270 8.73 -16.01 -19.99
C SER A 270 7.55 -15.77 -19.01
N LEU A 271 6.57 -16.67 -19.05
CA LEU A 271 5.45 -16.69 -18.11
C LEU A 271 5.83 -17.49 -16.84
N PHE A 272 5.07 -17.30 -15.75
CA PHE A 272 5.18 -18.07 -14.52
C PHE A 272 6.52 -17.95 -13.77
N SER A 273 7.30 -16.88 -14.04
CA SER A 273 8.56 -16.59 -13.35
C SER A 273 8.68 -15.10 -13.04
N ILE A 274 9.66 -14.74 -12.22
CA ILE A 274 10.14 -13.37 -12.09
C ILE A 274 11.57 -13.28 -12.62
N ASP A 275 11.99 -12.07 -13.01
CA ASP A 275 13.40 -11.78 -13.32
C ASP A 275 14.07 -11.26 -12.04
N VAL A 276 15.19 -11.87 -11.65
CA VAL A 276 16.08 -11.36 -10.60
C VAL A 276 17.26 -10.66 -11.26
N ILE A 277 17.33 -9.35 -11.12
CA ILE A 277 18.40 -8.52 -11.68
C ILE A 277 19.41 -8.21 -10.58
N ARG A 278 20.70 -8.40 -10.86
CA ARG A 278 21.80 -7.98 -9.99
C ARG A 278 22.42 -6.70 -10.51
N ILE A 279 22.55 -5.71 -9.63
CA ILE A 279 23.22 -4.44 -9.86
C ILE A 279 24.50 -4.40 -9.00
N PRO A 280 25.70 -4.61 -9.58
CA PRO A 280 26.94 -4.41 -8.85
C PRO A 280 27.12 -2.94 -8.49
N LEU A 281 27.20 -2.59 -7.21
CA LEU A 281 27.23 -1.19 -6.75
C LEU A 281 28.46 -0.41 -7.23
N ALA A 282 29.62 -1.10 -7.38
CA ALA A 282 30.84 -0.50 -7.92
C ALA A 282 30.82 -0.30 -9.44
N ALA A 283 29.91 -0.99 -10.16
CA ALA A 283 29.81 -0.95 -11.62
C ALA A 283 28.36 -1.15 -12.09
N PRO A 284 27.43 -0.21 -11.80
CA PRO A 284 26.01 -0.36 -12.10
C PRO A 284 25.71 -0.60 -13.60
N ALA A 285 26.58 -0.12 -14.47
CA ALA A 285 26.48 -0.36 -15.92
C ALA A 285 26.56 -1.85 -16.32
N THR A 286 26.99 -2.74 -15.43
CA THR A 286 27.06 -4.19 -15.65
C THR A 286 25.85 -4.95 -15.10
N ALA A 287 24.79 -4.24 -14.73
CA ALA A 287 23.53 -4.83 -14.25
C ALA A 287 22.97 -5.83 -15.27
N ARG A 288 22.48 -6.98 -14.78
CA ARG A 288 21.91 -8.03 -15.63
C ARG A 288 21.00 -8.98 -14.86
N ILE A 289 20.13 -9.67 -15.56
CA ILE A 289 19.36 -10.80 -15.02
C ILE A 289 20.35 -11.91 -14.62
N VAL A 290 20.20 -12.42 -13.40
CA VAL A 290 21.05 -13.50 -12.84
C VAL A 290 20.29 -14.78 -12.57
N SER A 291 18.98 -14.72 -12.41
CA SER A 291 18.09 -15.88 -12.29
C SER A 291 16.66 -15.54 -12.71
N GLN A 292 15.86 -16.59 -12.98
CA GLN A 292 14.44 -16.49 -13.34
C GLN A 292 13.65 -17.58 -12.61
N PRO A 293 13.48 -17.47 -11.28
CA PRO A 293 12.82 -18.50 -10.46
C PRO A 293 11.35 -18.67 -10.86
N ARG A 294 10.92 -19.93 -11.01
CA ARG A 294 9.56 -20.35 -11.37
C ARG A 294 8.64 -20.38 -10.13
N LEU A 295 8.31 -19.21 -9.59
CA LEU A 295 7.54 -19.08 -8.35
C LEU A 295 6.11 -19.60 -8.44
N PHE A 296 5.58 -19.70 -9.67
CA PHE A 296 4.20 -20.12 -9.94
C PHE A 296 4.10 -21.60 -10.37
N ALA A 297 5.10 -22.40 -10.06
CA ALA A 297 5.02 -23.85 -10.23
C ALA A 297 4.22 -24.50 -9.09
N ASP A 298 3.52 -25.57 -9.40
CA ASP A 298 2.87 -26.41 -8.40
C ASP A 298 3.94 -27.12 -7.54
N PRO A 299 3.87 -27.04 -6.20
CA PRO A 299 4.90 -27.61 -5.32
C PRO A 299 4.92 -29.15 -5.28
N VAL A 300 3.84 -29.82 -5.71
CA VAL A 300 3.70 -31.28 -5.69
C VAL A 300 4.05 -31.87 -7.05
N THR A 301 3.48 -31.32 -8.13
CA THR A 301 3.64 -31.85 -9.49
C THR A 301 4.81 -31.22 -10.23
N GLY A 302 5.27 -30.03 -9.81
CA GLY A 302 6.27 -29.23 -10.53
C GLY A 302 5.74 -28.58 -11.81
N ASP A 303 4.44 -28.67 -12.08
CA ASP A 303 3.82 -28.02 -13.23
C ASP A 303 4.04 -26.53 -13.15
N LEU A 304 4.44 -25.93 -14.29
CA LEU A 304 4.68 -24.50 -14.42
C LEU A 304 3.39 -23.68 -14.63
N GLY A 305 2.22 -24.29 -14.48
CA GLY A 305 0.94 -23.60 -14.50
C GLY A 305 0.75 -22.70 -13.27
N GLY A 306 -0.04 -21.66 -13.39
CA GLY A 306 -0.39 -20.77 -12.26
C GLY A 306 -1.11 -21.52 -11.15
N LEU A 307 -1.06 -20.97 -9.94
CA LEU A 307 -1.74 -21.53 -8.77
C LEU A 307 -3.26 -21.45 -8.93
N TRP A 308 -3.79 -20.23 -9.09
CA TRP A 308 -5.18 -20.02 -9.50
C TRP A 308 -5.28 -20.08 -11.02
N LYS A 309 -6.19 -20.92 -11.49
CA LYS A 309 -6.32 -21.18 -12.94
C LYS A 309 -7.24 -20.21 -13.68
N GLY A 310 -7.66 -19.14 -13.00
CA GLY A 310 -8.64 -18.20 -13.51
C GLY A 310 -10.08 -18.65 -13.29
N GLY A 311 -11.02 -17.72 -13.37
CA GLY A 311 -12.44 -17.96 -13.14
C GLY A 311 -12.94 -17.37 -11.83
N ASP A 312 -14.15 -17.76 -11.44
CA ASP A 312 -14.76 -17.38 -10.17
C ASP A 312 -14.67 -18.52 -9.13
N HIS A 313 -14.92 -18.19 -7.88
CA HIS A 313 -14.96 -19.15 -6.76
C HIS A 313 -16.38 -19.68 -6.50
N GLY A 314 -17.32 -19.46 -7.42
CA GLY A 314 -18.71 -19.83 -7.33
C GLY A 314 -19.68 -18.64 -7.41
N PRO A 315 -20.99 -18.85 -7.39
CA PRO A 315 -21.97 -17.78 -7.55
C PRO A 315 -21.81 -16.65 -6.52
N GLY A 316 -21.82 -15.40 -6.99
CA GLY A 316 -21.72 -14.20 -6.14
C GLY A 316 -20.30 -13.89 -5.65
N THR A 317 -19.30 -14.47 -6.27
CA THR A 317 -17.89 -14.19 -5.99
C THR A 317 -17.24 -13.38 -7.13
N GLN A 318 -16.05 -12.84 -6.87
CA GLN A 318 -15.25 -12.19 -7.88
C GLN A 318 -14.66 -13.20 -8.89
N THR A 319 -14.45 -12.72 -10.11
CA THR A 319 -13.67 -13.44 -11.12
C THR A 319 -12.24 -12.89 -11.09
N SER A 320 -11.26 -13.77 -10.94
CA SER A 320 -9.85 -13.40 -10.98
C SER A 320 -9.08 -14.17 -12.05
N ARG A 321 -7.93 -13.62 -12.47
CA ARG A 321 -7.11 -14.18 -13.54
C ARG A 321 -6.30 -15.37 -13.07
N ILE A 322 -5.78 -16.13 -14.04
CA ILE A 322 -4.74 -17.12 -13.78
C ILE A 322 -3.52 -16.46 -13.16
N THR A 323 -2.95 -17.10 -12.12
CA THR A 323 -1.74 -16.63 -11.44
C THR A 323 -0.50 -17.07 -12.20
N ARG A 324 0.08 -16.17 -12.98
CA ARG A 324 1.32 -16.40 -13.74
C ARG A 324 2.33 -15.27 -13.62
N GLN A 325 1.98 -14.26 -12.83
CA GLN A 325 2.80 -13.08 -12.51
C GLN A 325 2.28 -12.43 -11.23
N CYS A 326 3.09 -11.58 -10.62
CA CYS A 326 2.65 -10.65 -9.58
C CYS A 326 2.48 -9.24 -10.15
N HIS A 327 1.61 -8.45 -9.57
CA HIS A 327 1.62 -7.01 -9.74
C HIS A 327 2.75 -6.44 -8.89
N ASP A 328 2.63 -6.47 -7.57
CA ASP A 328 3.68 -6.08 -6.64
C ASP A 328 4.25 -7.26 -5.86
N ILE A 329 5.53 -7.15 -5.53
CA ILE A 329 6.21 -7.99 -4.56
C ILE A 329 6.80 -7.05 -3.50
N THR A 330 6.41 -7.23 -2.25
CA THR A 330 6.99 -6.49 -1.13
C THR A 330 7.91 -7.38 -0.35
N VAL A 331 9.16 -6.97 -0.20
CA VAL A 331 10.19 -7.73 0.54
C VAL A 331 10.37 -7.18 1.93
N PHE A 332 10.72 -8.07 2.86
CA PHE A 332 11.11 -7.72 4.22
C PHE A 332 12.38 -8.51 4.58
N PRO A 333 13.55 -8.04 4.12
CA PRO A 333 14.82 -8.80 4.20
C PRO A 333 15.22 -9.20 5.62
N GLU A 334 14.93 -8.35 6.63
CA GLU A 334 15.30 -8.60 8.02
C GLU A 334 14.54 -9.79 8.65
N VAL A 335 13.39 -10.16 8.10
CA VAL A 335 12.65 -11.37 8.50
C VAL A 335 12.77 -12.50 7.48
N GLY A 336 13.49 -12.26 6.36
CA GLY A 336 13.72 -13.24 5.30
C GLY A 336 12.47 -13.59 4.50
N LEU A 337 11.47 -12.70 4.45
CA LEU A 337 10.19 -12.93 3.78
C LEU A 337 9.92 -11.91 2.67
N ALA A 338 9.13 -12.33 1.69
CA ALA A 338 8.45 -11.44 0.78
C ALA A 338 7.00 -11.86 0.58
N ALA A 339 6.12 -10.91 0.30
CA ALA A 339 4.72 -11.12 -0.04
C ALA A 339 4.47 -10.64 -1.46
N GLY A 340 3.93 -11.51 -2.30
CA GLY A 340 3.57 -11.18 -3.68
C GLY A 340 2.05 -11.12 -3.83
N ALA A 341 1.55 -10.02 -4.39
CA ALA A 341 0.17 -9.87 -4.84
C ALA A 341 0.10 -10.25 -6.32
N CYS A 342 -0.43 -11.43 -6.64
CA CYS A 342 -0.16 -12.11 -7.89
C CYS A 342 -1.44 -12.50 -8.62
N ALA A 343 -2.10 -11.53 -9.24
CA ALA A 343 -3.31 -11.72 -10.05
C ALA A 343 -4.44 -12.45 -9.30
N GLY A 344 -4.40 -13.77 -9.21
CA GLY A 344 -5.40 -14.62 -8.51
C GLY A 344 -4.97 -15.13 -7.13
N ASN A 345 -3.76 -14.81 -6.67
CA ASN A 345 -3.22 -15.27 -5.37
C ASN A 345 -2.45 -14.19 -4.62
N GLY A 346 -2.55 -14.21 -3.31
CA GLY A 346 -1.49 -13.73 -2.43
C GLY A 346 -0.49 -14.85 -2.18
N ILE A 347 0.81 -14.58 -2.28
CA ILE A 347 1.87 -15.57 -2.03
C ILE A 347 2.85 -15.09 -0.97
N LEU A 348 3.44 -16.03 -0.23
CA LEU A 348 4.51 -15.79 0.71
C LEU A 348 5.78 -16.48 0.22
N LEU A 349 6.90 -15.75 0.21
CA LEU A 349 8.20 -16.25 -0.26
C LEU A 349 9.24 -16.23 0.85
N ASP A 350 10.15 -17.19 0.82
CA ASP A 350 11.46 -17.14 1.49
C ASP A 350 12.45 -16.44 0.57
N ILE A 351 13.06 -15.37 1.04
CA ILE A 351 14.08 -14.60 0.33
C ILE A 351 15.42 -14.61 1.05
N SER A 352 15.70 -15.62 1.89
CA SER A 352 16.98 -15.80 2.58
C SER A 352 18.16 -15.92 1.62
N ASP A 353 17.90 -16.38 0.39
CA ASP A 353 18.74 -16.23 -0.81
C ASP A 353 17.95 -15.36 -1.81
N PRO A 354 18.32 -14.10 -1.99
CA PRO A 354 17.60 -13.21 -2.90
C PRO A 354 17.69 -13.60 -4.37
N VAL A 355 18.67 -14.43 -4.75
CA VAL A 355 18.84 -14.92 -6.12
C VAL A 355 17.90 -16.09 -6.42
N HIS A 356 17.53 -16.87 -5.39
CA HIS A 356 16.70 -18.05 -5.52
C HIS A 356 15.55 -18.04 -4.51
N PRO A 357 14.61 -17.07 -4.59
CA PRO A 357 13.46 -17.04 -3.71
C PRO A 357 12.61 -18.30 -3.87
N VAL A 358 12.02 -18.77 -2.76
CA VAL A 358 11.21 -19.98 -2.72
C VAL A 358 9.81 -19.67 -2.19
N ARG A 359 8.77 -20.17 -2.87
CA ARG A 359 7.40 -20.01 -2.40
C ARG A 359 7.14 -20.89 -1.17
N LEU A 360 6.66 -20.27 -0.10
CA LEU A 360 6.31 -20.91 1.17
C LEU A 360 4.83 -21.24 1.27
N ASP A 361 3.99 -20.32 0.76
CA ASP A 361 2.54 -20.42 0.85
C ASP A 361 1.85 -19.62 -0.26
N ALA A 362 0.57 -19.93 -0.46
CA ALA A 362 -0.29 -19.20 -1.36
C ALA A 362 -1.75 -19.29 -0.90
N VAL A 363 -2.47 -18.19 -1.01
CA VAL A 363 -3.89 -18.08 -0.68
C VAL A 363 -4.67 -17.50 -1.84
N THR A 364 -5.96 -17.80 -1.90
CA THR A 364 -6.96 -17.17 -2.77
C THR A 364 -8.01 -16.49 -1.92
N ASP A 365 -8.72 -15.53 -2.49
CA ASP A 365 -9.87 -14.90 -1.85
C ASP A 365 -11.03 -14.76 -2.84
N LYS A 366 -12.21 -15.20 -2.44
CA LYS A 366 -13.43 -15.16 -3.29
C LYS A 366 -13.95 -13.75 -3.55
N SER A 367 -13.49 -12.77 -2.78
CA SER A 367 -13.87 -11.36 -2.89
C SER A 367 -12.85 -10.55 -3.70
N PHE A 368 -11.71 -11.14 -4.10
CA PHE A 368 -10.67 -10.46 -4.86
C PHE A 368 -10.77 -10.74 -6.36
N ALA A 369 -10.79 -9.65 -7.14
CA ALA A 369 -10.67 -9.71 -8.61
C ALA A 369 -9.22 -9.64 -9.06
N TYR A 370 -8.39 -8.83 -8.38
CA TYR A 370 -7.01 -8.63 -8.77
C TYR A 370 -6.11 -8.32 -7.56
N TRP A 371 -5.31 -9.28 -7.15
CA TRP A 371 -4.30 -9.11 -6.12
C TRP A 371 -3.23 -8.16 -6.62
N HIS A 372 -3.12 -6.98 -5.97
CA HIS A 372 -2.37 -5.84 -6.49
C HIS A 372 -1.11 -5.53 -5.69
N SER A 373 -1.23 -5.17 -4.40
CA SER A 373 -0.09 -4.84 -3.54
C SER A 373 -0.12 -5.59 -2.21
N ALA A 374 1.01 -5.62 -1.52
CA ALA A 374 1.16 -6.27 -0.23
C ALA A 374 1.93 -5.35 0.73
N THR A 375 1.56 -5.35 2.02
CA THR A 375 2.27 -4.59 3.07
C THR A 375 2.34 -5.43 4.34
N PHE A 376 3.56 -5.72 4.82
CA PHE A 376 3.74 -6.34 6.13
C PHE A 376 3.49 -5.32 7.25
N ASN A 377 3.05 -5.77 8.43
CA ASN A 377 3.19 -4.96 9.63
C ASN A 377 4.65 -4.93 10.10
N ASN A 378 4.98 -4.12 11.12
CA ASN A 378 6.36 -3.83 11.49
C ASN A 378 7.18 -5.05 11.99
N ASP A 379 6.54 -6.11 12.42
CA ASP A 379 7.22 -7.33 12.89
C ASP A 379 7.11 -8.52 11.93
N GLY A 380 6.37 -8.37 10.83
CA GLY A 380 6.16 -9.41 9.82
C GLY A 380 5.13 -10.47 10.24
N SER A 381 4.39 -10.24 11.33
CA SER A 381 3.35 -11.18 11.81
C SER A 381 2.03 -11.07 11.04
N LYS A 382 1.86 -10.00 10.22
CA LYS A 382 0.69 -9.78 9.37
C LYS A 382 1.12 -9.30 7.99
N VAL A 383 0.28 -9.62 6.99
CA VAL A 383 0.35 -9.05 5.64
C VAL A 383 -1.04 -8.54 5.26
N LEU A 384 -1.09 -7.31 4.78
CA LEU A 384 -2.27 -6.71 4.16
C LEU A 384 -2.09 -6.80 2.65
N PHE A 385 -3.08 -7.35 1.94
CA PHE A 385 -3.16 -7.37 0.48
C PHE A 385 -4.30 -6.50 -0.01
N THR A 386 -4.12 -5.85 -1.17
CA THR A 386 -5.14 -5.01 -1.79
C THR A 386 -5.79 -5.69 -2.98
N ASP A 387 -7.11 -5.50 -3.16
CA ASP A 387 -7.86 -5.89 -4.36
C ASP A 387 -8.06 -4.67 -5.26
N GLU A 388 -7.32 -4.56 -6.34
CA GLU A 388 -7.51 -3.51 -7.34
C GLU A 388 -8.61 -3.89 -8.35
N TRP A 389 -9.81 -4.13 -7.86
CA TRP A 389 -10.98 -4.47 -8.66
C TRP A 389 -11.29 -3.40 -9.72
N GLY A 390 -11.14 -3.75 -10.99
CA GLY A 390 -11.32 -2.82 -12.11
C GLY A 390 -10.05 -2.08 -12.53
N GLY A 391 -8.87 -2.43 -11.96
CA GLY A 391 -7.57 -1.89 -12.33
C GLY A 391 -7.46 -0.38 -12.14
N GLY A 392 -7.99 0.15 -11.04
CA GLY A 392 -7.93 1.56 -10.70
C GLY A 392 -8.69 2.51 -11.63
N THR A 393 -9.39 1.98 -12.64
CA THR A 393 -10.00 2.81 -13.68
C THR A 393 -11.53 2.94 -13.56
N ARG A 394 -12.12 2.34 -12.51
CA ARG A 394 -13.57 2.21 -12.35
C ARG A 394 -14.06 2.69 -10.99
N PRO A 395 -15.34 3.08 -10.87
CA PRO A 395 -15.96 3.42 -9.59
C PRO A 395 -16.27 2.11 -8.85
N ARG A 396 -15.53 1.82 -7.78
CA ARG A 396 -15.68 0.60 -6.97
C ARG A 396 -15.86 0.88 -5.47
N CYS A 397 -16.12 2.15 -5.11
CA CYS A 397 -16.43 2.57 -3.74
C CYS A 397 -17.83 3.14 -3.61
N ARG A 398 -18.79 2.69 -4.41
CA ARG A 398 -20.20 3.12 -4.34
C ARG A 398 -20.88 2.38 -3.20
N TYR A 399 -21.96 2.95 -2.66
CA TYR A 399 -22.75 2.30 -1.61
C TYR A 399 -23.38 0.96 -2.04
N THR A 400 -23.50 0.72 -3.38
CA THR A 400 -23.99 -0.53 -3.95
C THR A 400 -22.91 -1.60 -4.11
N ASP A 401 -21.63 -1.22 -4.01
CA ASP A 401 -20.52 -2.16 -4.16
C ASP A 401 -20.32 -2.96 -2.88
N PRO A 402 -20.10 -4.29 -2.96
CA PRO A 402 -19.85 -5.10 -1.77
C PRO A 402 -18.65 -4.59 -0.96
N ALA A 403 -18.78 -4.56 0.36
CA ALA A 403 -17.73 -4.03 1.25
C ALA A 403 -16.42 -4.85 1.24
N THR A 404 -16.44 -6.07 0.74
CA THR A 404 -15.27 -6.94 0.62
C THR A 404 -14.64 -6.93 -0.77
N TRP A 405 -15.21 -6.20 -1.73
CA TRP A 405 -14.71 -6.09 -3.10
C TRP A 405 -13.96 -4.79 -3.29
N GLY A 406 -12.81 -4.81 -3.96
CA GLY A 406 -11.94 -3.64 -4.08
C GLY A 406 -11.47 -3.13 -2.71
N ALA A 407 -11.20 -4.04 -1.80
CA ALA A 407 -10.89 -3.83 -0.41
C ALA A 407 -9.50 -4.38 -0.06
N ASP A 408 -9.08 -4.17 1.17
CA ASP A 408 -7.91 -4.84 1.74
C ASP A 408 -8.33 -6.13 2.42
N ALA A 409 -7.49 -7.16 2.33
CA ALA A 409 -7.58 -8.37 3.14
C ALA A 409 -6.31 -8.51 4.00
N VAL A 410 -6.50 -8.66 5.30
CA VAL A 410 -5.41 -8.85 6.26
C VAL A 410 -5.27 -10.34 6.56
N PHE A 411 -4.04 -10.82 6.50
CA PHE A 411 -3.66 -12.19 6.83
C PHE A 411 -2.66 -12.18 7.97
N ASP A 412 -2.87 -13.03 8.97
CA ASP A 412 -1.84 -13.35 9.96
C ASP A 412 -0.80 -14.27 9.34
N VAL A 413 0.49 -14.05 9.65
CA VAL A 413 1.60 -14.93 9.27
C VAL A 413 1.94 -15.83 10.45
N VAL A 414 1.46 -17.07 10.42
CA VAL A 414 1.66 -18.06 11.49
C VAL A 414 2.42 -19.25 10.91
N ASP A 415 3.56 -19.60 11.49
CA ASP A 415 4.42 -20.70 11.01
C ASP A 415 4.76 -20.58 9.52
N ARG A 416 5.02 -19.36 9.06
CA ARG A 416 5.29 -19.02 7.64
C ARG A 416 4.13 -19.41 6.70
N LYS A 417 2.90 -19.32 7.18
CA LYS A 417 1.65 -19.55 6.45
C LYS A 417 0.71 -18.37 6.62
N LEU A 418 -0.04 -18.06 5.57
CA LEU A 418 -1.02 -16.98 5.52
C LEU A 418 -2.37 -17.49 6.05
N ARG A 419 -2.95 -16.81 7.05
CA ARG A 419 -4.27 -17.10 7.62
C ARG A 419 -5.13 -15.85 7.55
N PHE A 420 -6.21 -15.91 6.80
CA PHE A 420 -7.14 -14.80 6.68
C PHE A 420 -7.66 -14.34 8.06
N ALA A 421 -7.67 -13.03 8.30
CA ALA A 421 -8.11 -12.42 9.54
C ALA A 421 -9.28 -11.45 9.38
N GLY A 422 -9.29 -10.59 8.34
CA GLY A 422 -10.38 -9.65 8.13
C GLY A 422 -10.19 -8.77 6.89
N TYR A 423 -11.21 -7.93 6.62
CA TYR A 423 -11.17 -6.95 5.53
C TYR A 423 -11.21 -5.52 6.05
N TYR A 424 -10.66 -4.61 5.26
CA TYR A 424 -10.90 -3.18 5.40
C TYR A 424 -11.27 -2.59 4.03
N LYS A 425 -12.29 -1.71 4.03
CA LYS A 425 -12.64 -0.84 2.90
C LYS A 425 -12.96 0.54 3.45
N MET A 426 -12.51 1.60 2.76
CA MET A 426 -12.86 2.96 3.16
C MET A 426 -14.39 3.10 3.27
N PRO A 427 -14.92 3.72 4.34
CA PRO A 427 -16.35 3.67 4.63
C PRO A 427 -17.19 4.66 3.79
N ALA A 428 -16.56 5.64 3.10
CA ALA A 428 -17.29 6.67 2.36
C ALA A 428 -17.70 6.17 0.97
N ALA A 429 -18.97 6.37 0.62
CA ALA A 429 -19.45 6.09 -0.73
C ALA A 429 -19.05 7.21 -1.69
N GLN A 430 -18.51 6.82 -2.85
CA GLN A 430 -18.10 7.70 -3.95
C GLN A 430 -19.10 7.67 -5.10
N THR A 431 -18.98 8.61 -6.04
CA THR A 431 -19.87 8.73 -7.19
C THR A 431 -19.43 7.86 -8.36
N GLU A 432 -20.25 7.81 -9.43
CA GLU A 432 -19.93 7.12 -10.69
C GLU A 432 -18.79 7.82 -11.48
N GLN A 433 -18.46 9.05 -11.15
CA GLN A 433 -17.41 9.85 -11.79
C GLN A 433 -16.05 9.71 -11.11
N GLU A 434 -15.97 8.91 -10.04
CA GLU A 434 -14.76 8.72 -9.24
C GLU A 434 -14.24 7.30 -9.38
N ASN A 435 -13.08 7.12 -10.06
CA ASN A 435 -12.37 5.85 -9.97
C ASN A 435 -11.88 5.68 -8.52
N CYS A 436 -12.24 4.58 -7.90
CA CYS A 436 -11.95 4.34 -6.50
C CYS A 436 -11.87 2.85 -6.21
N VAL A 437 -10.76 2.43 -5.60
CA VAL A 437 -10.49 1.07 -5.13
C VAL A 437 -9.26 1.09 -4.22
N ALA A 438 -9.03 0.06 -3.41
CA ALA A 438 -7.80 -0.08 -2.60
C ALA A 438 -6.55 -0.08 -3.49
N HIS A 439 -5.56 0.74 -3.13
CA HIS A 439 -4.32 0.88 -3.89
C HIS A 439 -3.09 0.99 -2.96
N ASN A 440 -2.03 1.68 -3.37
CA ASN A 440 -0.76 1.71 -2.66
C ASN A 440 -0.80 2.51 -1.36
N GLY A 441 -0.08 2.01 -0.37
CA GLY A 441 0.04 2.63 0.94
C GLY A 441 1.29 2.20 1.70
N SER A 442 1.50 2.77 2.86
CA SER A 442 2.61 2.43 3.75
C SER A 442 2.20 2.41 5.22
N LEU A 443 3.04 1.82 6.06
CA LEU A 443 2.84 1.91 7.51
C LEU A 443 3.14 3.32 8.02
N ILE A 444 2.37 3.76 9.02
CA ILE A 444 2.73 4.85 9.91
C ILE A 444 3.32 4.24 11.18
N PRO A 445 4.59 4.49 11.50
CA PRO A 445 5.31 3.75 12.54
C PRO A 445 4.93 4.23 13.96
N VAL A 446 3.72 3.95 14.39
CA VAL A 446 3.25 4.20 15.76
C VAL A 446 3.64 3.01 16.64
N PRO A 447 4.39 3.20 17.75
CA PRO A 447 4.79 2.09 18.59
C PRO A 447 3.57 1.36 19.17
N GLY A 448 3.55 0.02 19.04
CA GLY A 448 2.47 -0.83 19.60
C GLY A 448 1.16 -0.83 18.80
N ARG A 449 1.15 -0.28 17.58
CA ARG A 449 0.00 -0.28 16.67
C ARG A 449 0.42 -0.59 15.23
N ASP A 450 -0.46 -1.25 14.49
CA ASP A 450 -0.34 -1.44 13.06
C ASP A 450 -1.27 -0.42 12.37
N ILE A 451 -0.70 0.66 11.89
CA ILE A 451 -1.43 1.75 11.21
C ILE A 451 -0.97 1.85 9.77
N MET A 452 -1.94 1.83 8.85
CA MET A 452 -1.74 2.02 7.42
C MET A 452 -2.20 3.40 6.99
N VAL A 453 -1.46 4.07 6.13
CA VAL A 453 -1.97 5.12 5.25
C VAL A 453 -2.07 4.55 3.85
N GLN A 454 -3.19 4.79 3.16
CA GLN A 454 -3.48 4.17 1.87
C GLN A 454 -4.21 5.11 0.93
N ALA A 455 -3.85 5.00 -0.35
CA ALA A 455 -4.50 5.66 -1.46
C ALA A 455 -5.73 4.87 -1.93
N TRP A 456 -6.79 5.59 -2.31
CA TRP A 456 -8.04 5.05 -2.85
C TRP A 456 -8.41 5.74 -4.15
N TYR A 457 -7.42 6.15 -4.95
CA TYR A 457 -7.62 6.96 -6.15
C TYR A 457 -8.46 8.22 -5.84
N GLN A 458 -9.57 8.48 -6.56
CA GLN A 458 -10.45 9.62 -6.28
C GLN A 458 -11.26 9.46 -4.97
N GLY A 459 -11.26 8.29 -4.34
CA GLY A 459 -11.73 8.13 -2.95
C GLY A 459 -10.79 8.72 -1.90
N GLY A 460 -9.69 9.33 -2.33
CA GLY A 460 -8.79 10.08 -1.45
C GLY A 460 -7.75 9.21 -0.75
N ILE A 461 -7.43 9.59 0.49
CA ILE A 461 -6.48 8.92 1.37
C ILE A 461 -7.21 8.52 2.66
N SER A 462 -7.03 7.27 3.07
CA SER A 462 -7.50 6.75 4.35
C SER A 462 -6.33 6.37 5.23
N VAL A 463 -6.39 6.69 6.52
CA VAL A 463 -5.49 6.19 7.56
C VAL A 463 -6.30 5.32 8.49
N PHE A 464 -5.89 4.07 8.66
CA PHE A 464 -6.64 3.12 9.47
C PHE A 464 -5.73 2.25 10.35
N ASP A 465 -6.27 1.85 11.49
CA ASP A 465 -5.64 0.95 12.46
C ASP A 465 -6.14 -0.47 12.19
N PHE A 466 -5.24 -1.39 11.85
CA PHE A 466 -5.48 -2.82 11.69
C PHE A 466 -4.73 -3.67 12.74
N THR A 467 -4.39 -3.05 13.88
CA THR A 467 -3.83 -3.79 15.04
C THR A 467 -4.73 -4.96 15.42
N ASP A 468 -6.06 -4.75 15.33
CA ASP A 468 -7.05 -5.81 15.29
C ASP A 468 -7.45 -6.07 13.84
N PRO A 469 -6.90 -7.11 13.20
CA PRO A 469 -7.18 -7.34 11.80
C PRO A 469 -8.63 -7.78 11.52
N THR A 470 -9.37 -8.20 12.57
CA THR A 470 -10.79 -8.58 12.47
C THR A 470 -11.75 -7.39 12.50
N ALA A 471 -11.27 -6.23 12.96
CA ALA A 471 -12.06 -5.01 13.11
C ALA A 471 -11.21 -3.75 12.87
N PRO A 472 -10.66 -3.53 11.65
CA PRO A 472 -9.91 -2.33 11.34
C PRO A 472 -10.76 -1.07 11.46
N VAL A 473 -10.16 0.05 11.89
CA VAL A 473 -10.87 1.31 12.17
C VAL A 473 -10.19 2.47 11.46
N GLU A 474 -10.95 3.23 10.65
CA GLU A 474 -10.46 4.48 10.06
C GLU A 474 -10.25 5.55 11.14
N ILE A 475 -9.04 6.12 11.19
CA ILE A 475 -8.64 7.11 12.18
C ILE A 475 -8.44 8.51 11.62
N ALA A 476 -8.14 8.62 10.32
CA ALA A 476 -8.01 9.89 9.61
C ALA A 476 -8.31 9.70 8.12
N PHE A 477 -8.69 10.76 7.43
CA PHE A 477 -8.85 10.76 5.98
C PHE A 477 -8.68 12.15 5.38
N PHE A 478 -8.38 12.19 4.08
CA PHE A 478 -8.52 13.34 3.20
C PHE A 478 -9.13 12.89 1.88
N ASP A 479 -10.09 13.66 1.37
CA ASP A 479 -10.76 13.39 0.12
C ASP A 479 -11.06 14.68 -0.66
N ARG A 480 -11.15 14.55 -1.98
CA ARG A 480 -11.59 15.59 -2.91
C ARG A 480 -12.65 15.06 -3.83
N GLY A 481 -13.61 15.90 -4.17
CA GLY A 481 -14.63 15.56 -5.16
C GLY A 481 -14.05 15.25 -6.54
N PRO A 482 -14.88 14.65 -7.42
CA PRO A 482 -14.48 14.17 -8.73
C PRO A 482 -13.82 15.23 -9.60
N LEU A 483 -12.96 14.81 -10.52
CA LEU A 483 -12.29 15.71 -11.47
C LEU A 483 -13.27 16.41 -12.40
N ASP A 484 -14.36 15.76 -12.79
CA ASP A 484 -15.43 16.29 -13.63
C ASP A 484 -16.81 15.88 -13.10
N ALA A 485 -17.82 16.70 -13.39
CA ALA A 485 -19.20 16.49 -12.91
C ALA A 485 -19.96 15.39 -13.65
N LYS A 486 -19.54 15.04 -14.85
CA LYS A 486 -20.31 14.18 -15.79
C LYS A 486 -19.51 12.99 -16.27
N GLU A 487 -18.22 13.21 -16.49
CA GLU A 487 -17.30 12.23 -17.06
C GLU A 487 -16.44 11.62 -15.97
N LEU A 488 -16.19 10.34 -16.02
CA LEU A 488 -15.13 9.72 -15.25
C LEU A 488 -13.79 10.06 -15.92
N ILE A 489 -12.98 10.87 -15.28
CA ILE A 489 -11.59 11.13 -15.65
C ILE A 489 -10.71 10.45 -14.62
N LEU A 490 -9.67 9.72 -15.04
CA LEU A 490 -8.78 9.03 -14.11
C LEU A 490 -8.00 10.04 -13.26
N GLY A 491 -8.09 9.87 -11.96
CA GLY A 491 -7.46 10.77 -11.01
C GLY A 491 -7.39 10.19 -9.61
N GLY A 492 -7.12 11.08 -8.67
CA GLY A 492 -6.94 10.72 -7.27
C GLY A 492 -5.55 10.16 -6.98
N TYR A 493 -5.37 9.66 -5.79
CA TYR A 493 -4.05 9.26 -5.31
C TYR A 493 -3.67 7.87 -5.81
N TRP A 494 -2.55 7.81 -6.57
CA TRP A 494 -1.89 6.56 -6.94
C TRP A 494 -1.22 5.93 -5.72
N SER A 495 -0.46 6.74 -4.97
CA SER A 495 0.27 6.33 -3.77
C SER A 495 0.09 7.34 -2.65
N ALA A 496 0.07 6.87 -1.40
CA ALA A 496 0.05 7.68 -0.20
C ALA A 496 1.00 7.08 0.85
N TYR A 497 2.13 7.74 1.10
CA TYR A 497 3.20 7.18 1.94
C TYR A 497 3.58 8.10 3.07
N TRP A 498 3.82 7.50 4.24
CA TRP A 498 4.40 8.18 5.39
C TRP A 498 5.92 8.26 5.25
N TYR A 499 6.44 9.46 5.30
CA TYR A 499 7.87 9.69 5.36
C TYR A 499 8.21 10.80 6.34
N ASN A 500 8.99 10.48 7.38
CA ASN A 500 9.58 11.39 8.36
C ASN A 500 8.61 12.47 8.88
N GLY A 501 7.40 12.08 9.29
CA GLY A 501 6.44 12.97 9.94
C GLY A 501 5.32 13.51 9.05
N HIS A 502 5.36 13.23 7.74
CA HIS A 502 4.33 13.65 6.79
C HIS A 502 3.84 12.52 5.91
N ILE A 503 2.65 12.67 5.38
CA ILE A 503 2.10 11.80 4.33
C ILE A 503 2.26 12.53 3.01
N TYR A 504 2.83 11.86 2.01
CA TYR A 504 2.98 12.35 0.66
C TYR A 504 2.05 11.57 -0.25
N GLY A 505 1.19 12.28 -0.97
CA GLY A 505 0.25 11.71 -1.91
C GLY A 505 0.65 12.04 -3.35
N SER A 506 0.81 11.01 -4.18
CA SER A 506 1.00 11.14 -5.63
C SER A 506 -0.35 11.13 -6.30
N GLU A 507 -0.84 12.29 -6.71
CA GLU A 507 -2.14 12.43 -7.36
C GLU A 507 -1.98 12.40 -8.88
N ILE A 508 -2.69 11.49 -9.54
CA ILE A 508 -2.60 11.17 -10.97
C ILE A 508 -2.67 12.41 -11.85
N ALA A 509 -3.67 13.25 -11.63
CA ALA A 509 -3.99 14.38 -12.48
C ALA A 509 -3.49 15.72 -11.93
N ARG A 510 -3.62 15.92 -10.60
CA ARG A 510 -3.42 17.23 -9.97
C ARG A 510 -1.98 17.51 -9.55
N GLY A 511 -1.18 16.47 -9.25
CA GLY A 511 0.24 16.61 -8.88
C GLY A 511 0.60 15.93 -7.57
N ILE A 512 1.15 16.65 -6.59
CA ILE A 512 1.58 16.10 -5.29
C ILE A 512 0.89 16.88 -4.19
N ASP A 513 0.44 16.16 -3.16
CA ASP A 513 -0.03 16.76 -1.92
C ASP A 513 0.80 16.24 -0.74
N VAL A 514 0.99 17.10 0.26
CA VAL A 514 1.66 16.76 1.51
C VAL A 514 0.71 17.01 2.67
N PHE A 515 0.63 16.06 3.60
CA PHE A 515 -0.29 16.12 4.72
C PHE A 515 0.44 15.93 6.04
N ALA A 516 -0.11 16.56 7.09
CA ALA A 516 0.24 16.31 8.48
C ALA A 516 -0.96 15.71 9.22
N LEU A 517 -0.70 14.72 10.08
CA LEU A 517 -1.72 14.20 10.99
C LEU A 517 -1.97 15.20 12.13
N THR A 518 -3.23 15.29 12.57
CA THR A 518 -3.61 16.09 13.72
C THR A 518 -4.07 15.19 14.87
N PRO A 519 -3.75 15.54 16.13
CA PRO A 519 -4.14 14.72 17.28
C PRO A 519 -5.66 14.58 17.40
N SER A 520 -6.08 13.38 17.84
CA SER A 520 -7.49 13.03 18.05
C SER A 520 -7.65 12.02 19.19
N GLU A 521 -8.88 11.67 19.52
CA GLU A 521 -9.16 10.58 20.47
C GLU A 521 -8.64 9.22 19.97
N LEU A 522 -8.57 9.03 18.66
CA LEU A 522 -8.12 7.78 18.05
C LEU A 522 -6.60 7.71 17.86
N LEU A 523 -5.91 8.87 17.79
CA LEU A 523 -4.46 8.97 17.62
C LEU A 523 -3.96 10.20 18.38
N SER A 524 -3.26 9.98 19.50
CA SER A 524 -2.80 11.06 20.37
C SER A 524 -1.61 11.82 19.77
N LYS A 525 -1.34 13.01 20.32
CA LYS A 525 -0.14 13.76 19.97
C LYS A 525 1.14 12.95 20.24
N ASN A 526 1.21 12.23 21.38
CA ASN A 526 2.38 11.42 21.71
C ASN A 526 2.58 10.27 20.72
N GLU A 527 1.51 9.67 20.20
CA GLU A 527 1.59 8.63 19.17
C GLU A 527 2.14 9.19 17.85
N ILE A 528 1.68 10.38 17.42
CA ILE A 528 2.18 11.06 16.23
C ILE A 528 3.65 11.44 16.41
N ASP A 529 4.00 12.06 17.53
CA ASP A 529 5.38 12.47 17.83
C ASP A 529 6.32 11.25 17.89
N ALA A 530 5.85 10.12 18.43
CA ALA A 530 6.63 8.88 18.45
C ALA A 530 6.85 8.32 17.02
N ALA A 531 5.85 8.42 16.14
CA ALA A 531 6.00 8.02 14.74
C ALA A 531 7.02 8.90 13.99
N ILE A 532 7.10 10.20 14.31
CA ILE A 532 8.10 11.12 13.77
C ILE A 532 9.53 10.74 14.22
N LEU A 533 9.70 10.23 15.43
CA LEU A 533 11.00 9.79 15.94
C LEU A 533 11.55 8.53 15.26
N ALA A 534 10.72 7.81 14.55
CA ALA A 534 11.07 6.63 13.76
C ALA A 534 11.45 7.00 12.32
N SER A 535 12.28 8.04 12.15
CA SER A 535 12.70 8.51 10.83
C SER A 535 13.63 7.52 10.14
N VAL A 536 13.54 7.47 8.81
CA VAL A 536 14.36 6.64 7.93
C VAL A 536 15.11 7.51 6.93
N GLY A 537 16.32 7.09 6.52
CA GLY A 537 17.12 7.82 5.54
C GLY A 537 16.63 7.63 4.11
N GLU A 538 16.13 6.44 3.78
CA GLU A 538 15.56 6.08 2.48
C GLU A 538 14.28 5.28 2.69
N LEU A 539 13.31 5.48 1.79
CA LEU A 539 12.08 4.71 1.75
C LEU A 539 11.74 4.34 0.31
N ASN A 540 11.68 3.03 0.06
CA ASN A 540 11.02 2.39 -1.08
C ASN A 540 9.96 1.47 -0.48
N VAL A 541 8.71 1.67 -0.80
CA VAL A 541 7.62 1.05 -0.02
C VAL A 541 7.59 -0.47 -0.16
N GLN A 542 7.98 -1.00 -1.33
CA GLN A 542 8.07 -2.44 -1.56
C GLN A 542 9.32 -3.07 -0.90
N GLU A 543 10.28 -2.29 -0.39
CA GLU A 543 11.41 -2.76 0.43
C GLU A 543 11.18 -2.38 1.89
N GLN A 544 10.43 -3.19 2.61
CA GLN A 544 10.13 -2.91 4.01
C GLN A 544 11.32 -3.21 4.92
N ARG A 545 11.47 -2.36 5.94
CA ARG A 545 12.47 -2.48 7.00
C ARG A 545 11.79 -2.43 8.35
N ARG A 546 12.35 -3.13 9.33
CA ARG A 546 11.85 -3.05 10.70
C ARG A 546 12.16 -1.68 11.29
N VAL A 547 11.12 -0.98 11.69
CA VAL A 547 11.23 0.31 12.36
C VAL A 547 11.40 0.08 13.85
N SER A 548 12.30 0.86 14.47
CA SER A 548 12.52 0.89 15.92
C SER A 548 12.47 2.33 16.44
N TRP A 549 12.10 2.47 17.69
CA TRP A 549 11.94 3.78 18.32
C TRP A 549 13.05 4.01 19.34
N PRO A 550 13.59 5.24 19.44
CA PRO A 550 14.53 5.58 20.49
C PRO A 550 13.80 5.52 21.85
N PRO A 551 14.47 5.06 22.94
CA PRO A 551 13.88 5.07 24.28
C PRO A 551 13.76 6.51 24.77
N SER A 552 12.63 7.14 24.49
CA SER A 552 12.29 8.53 24.83
C SER A 552 11.01 8.58 25.65
N SER A 553 10.79 9.70 26.34
CA SER A 553 9.55 9.93 27.07
C SER A 553 8.32 9.95 26.16
N VAL A 554 8.48 10.47 24.95
CA VAL A 554 7.40 10.51 23.94
C VAL A 554 6.92 9.11 23.59
N VAL A 555 7.84 8.16 23.33
CA VAL A 555 7.50 6.77 23.05
C VAL A 555 6.81 6.10 24.24
N ALA A 556 7.31 6.34 25.47
CA ALA A 556 6.64 5.84 26.68
C ALA A 556 5.23 6.42 26.83
N LEU A 557 5.04 7.72 26.59
CA LEU A 557 3.76 8.40 26.66
C LEU A 557 2.78 7.92 25.58
N ALA A 558 3.25 7.55 24.38
CA ALA A 558 2.44 6.91 23.36
C ALA A 558 1.82 5.59 23.85
N TYR A 559 2.60 4.74 24.52
CA TYR A 559 2.06 3.53 25.17
C TYR A 559 1.09 3.84 26.31
N VAL A 560 1.38 4.87 27.13
CA VAL A 560 0.47 5.29 28.21
C VAL A 560 -0.87 5.75 27.64
N ASP A 561 -0.87 6.50 26.54
CA ASP A 561 -2.11 6.97 25.88
C ASP A 561 -2.93 5.80 25.33
N GLN A 562 -2.30 4.83 24.70
CA GLN A 562 -2.96 3.62 24.21
C GLN A 562 -3.56 2.80 25.35
N LEU A 563 -2.77 2.58 26.41
CA LEU A 563 -3.22 1.83 27.59
C LEU A 563 -4.33 2.56 28.37
N THR A 564 -4.32 3.89 28.38
CA THR A 564 -5.41 4.70 28.95
C THR A 564 -6.68 4.54 28.12
N ARG A 565 -6.57 4.58 26.78
CA ARG A 565 -7.69 4.40 25.84
C ARG A 565 -8.32 3.01 25.97
N SER A 566 -7.49 1.96 26.10
CA SER A 566 -7.96 0.58 26.30
C SER A 566 -8.36 0.25 27.74
N ARG A 567 -8.12 1.14 28.71
CA ARG A 567 -8.24 0.89 30.16
C ARG A 567 -7.31 -0.22 30.66
N GLY A 568 -6.21 -0.45 29.97
CA GLY A 568 -5.18 -1.45 30.29
C GLY A 568 -4.19 -1.00 31.37
N ILE A 569 -4.27 0.26 31.81
CA ILE A 569 -3.48 0.84 32.90
C ILE A 569 -4.39 1.63 33.84
N SER A 570 -4.13 1.60 35.15
CA SER A 570 -4.90 2.42 36.09
C SER A 570 -4.56 3.91 35.95
N ALA A 571 -5.53 4.81 36.20
CA ALA A 571 -5.29 6.25 36.13
C ALA A 571 -4.13 6.68 37.02
N ALA A 572 -4.05 6.17 38.25
CA ALA A 572 -2.96 6.47 39.19
C ALA A 572 -1.58 6.07 38.64
N ARG A 573 -1.49 4.89 37.96
CA ARG A 573 -0.23 4.45 37.34
C ARG A 573 0.14 5.32 36.14
N ALA A 574 -0.83 5.63 35.28
CA ALA A 574 -0.62 6.50 34.13
C ALA A 574 -0.11 7.88 34.55
N ASP A 575 -0.73 8.50 35.58
CA ASP A 575 -0.34 9.81 36.09
C ASP A 575 1.04 9.78 36.75
N ALA A 576 1.37 8.71 37.50
CA ALA A 576 2.70 8.54 38.07
C ALA A 576 3.78 8.44 36.98
N VAL A 577 3.52 7.67 35.89
CA VAL A 577 4.47 7.58 34.75
C VAL A 577 4.62 8.95 34.08
N ARG A 578 3.54 9.68 33.77
CA ARG A 578 3.57 11.01 33.15
C ARG A 578 4.42 11.98 33.99
N THR A 579 4.09 12.10 35.30
CA THR A 579 4.77 13.01 36.22
C THR A 579 6.24 12.68 36.36
N THR A 580 6.60 11.40 36.41
CA THR A 580 8.01 11.00 36.55
C THR A 580 8.78 11.26 35.25
N LEU A 581 8.19 11.00 34.08
CA LEU A 581 8.82 11.32 32.79
C LEU A 581 9.06 12.82 32.61
N GLU A 582 8.12 13.70 33.03
CA GLU A 582 8.37 15.15 33.05
C GLU A 582 9.57 15.54 33.87
N ARG A 583 9.81 14.89 35.02
CA ARG A 583 11.00 15.13 35.84
C ARG A 583 12.27 14.57 35.21
N VAL A 584 12.17 13.38 34.61
CA VAL A 584 13.25 12.74 33.84
C VAL A 584 13.72 13.62 32.68
N ASP A 585 12.80 14.26 31.95
CA ASP A 585 13.14 15.12 30.82
C ASP A 585 13.82 16.43 31.21
N ARG A 586 13.72 16.85 32.47
CA ARG A 586 14.47 17.97 33.01
C ARG A 586 15.91 17.60 33.42
N LEU A 587 16.25 16.31 33.48
CA LEU A 587 17.58 15.83 33.81
C LEU A 587 18.51 15.93 32.60
N ARG A 588 19.69 16.49 32.77
CA ARG A 588 20.75 16.50 31.75
C ARG A 588 21.64 15.24 31.83
N ASN A 589 21.86 14.74 33.07
CA ASN A 589 22.63 13.53 33.36
C ASN A 589 22.38 13.08 34.81
N ALA A 590 22.90 11.91 35.18
CA ALA A 590 22.76 11.32 36.51
C ALA A 590 23.47 12.11 37.65
N ARG A 591 24.40 13.02 37.33
CA ARG A 591 25.13 13.81 38.32
C ARG A 591 24.39 15.08 38.76
N GLN A 592 23.29 15.41 38.11
CA GLN A 592 22.48 16.57 38.47
C GLN A 592 21.82 16.36 39.84
N ARG A 593 21.73 17.43 40.64
CA ARG A 593 21.09 17.38 41.98
C ARG A 593 19.65 16.87 41.84
N GLY A 594 19.31 15.84 42.61
CA GLY A 594 17.99 15.21 42.59
C GLY A 594 17.80 14.15 41.49
N ALA A 595 18.77 13.92 40.61
CA ALA A 595 18.69 12.94 39.55
C ALA A 595 18.54 11.51 40.10
N GLU A 596 19.30 11.16 41.14
CA GLU A 596 19.26 9.83 41.76
C GLU A 596 17.84 9.47 42.25
N ALA A 597 17.16 10.36 42.95
CA ALA A 597 15.82 10.15 43.45
C ALA A 597 14.82 9.95 42.28
N THR A 598 14.93 10.77 41.22
CA THR A 598 14.06 10.67 40.03
C THR A 598 14.30 9.36 39.26
N LEU A 599 15.57 8.93 39.11
CA LEU A 599 15.92 7.69 38.44
C LEU A 599 15.51 6.46 39.26
N THR A 600 15.61 6.50 40.60
CA THR A 600 15.10 5.45 41.48
C THR A 600 13.58 5.32 41.40
N GLU A 601 12.87 6.44 41.33
CA GLU A 601 11.43 6.42 41.13
C GLU A 601 11.03 5.84 39.76
N LEU A 602 11.74 6.22 38.67
CA LEU A 602 11.53 5.65 37.34
C LEU A 602 11.75 4.13 37.35
N GLU A 603 12.76 3.63 38.05
CA GLU A 603 13.04 2.20 38.18
C GLU A 603 11.96 1.46 38.99
N THR A 604 11.46 2.09 40.05
CA THR A 604 10.33 1.59 40.85
C THR A 604 9.07 1.47 39.97
N LEU A 605 8.74 2.53 39.21
CA LEU A 605 7.62 2.52 38.28
C LEU A 605 7.78 1.46 37.18
N THR A 606 9.00 1.30 36.66
CA THR A 606 9.30 0.25 35.67
C THR A 606 8.94 -1.14 36.22
N THR A 607 9.39 -1.45 37.45
CA THR A 607 9.07 -2.72 38.11
C THR A 607 7.58 -2.92 38.34
N GLN A 608 6.87 -1.83 38.69
CA GLN A 608 5.42 -1.87 38.88
C GLN A 608 4.68 -2.10 37.57
N VAL A 609 5.09 -1.45 36.47
CA VAL A 609 4.52 -1.67 35.12
C VAL A 609 4.77 -3.09 34.63
N GLU A 610 5.92 -3.69 34.95
CA GLU A 610 6.19 -5.12 34.70
C GLU A 610 5.24 -6.04 35.49
N GLY A 611 4.94 -5.66 36.73
CA GLY A 611 3.93 -6.33 37.53
C GLY A 611 2.55 -6.29 36.87
N ASP A 612 2.15 -5.09 36.42
CA ASP A 612 0.89 -4.87 35.70
C ASP A 612 0.85 -5.69 34.40
N ALA A 613 1.99 -5.77 33.66
CA ALA A 613 2.10 -6.58 32.44
C ALA A 613 1.91 -8.08 32.68
N ARG A 614 2.42 -8.60 33.82
CA ARG A 614 2.24 -10.02 34.18
C ARG A 614 0.79 -10.34 34.59
N ALA A 615 0.08 -9.34 35.10
CA ALA A 615 -1.33 -9.48 35.50
C ALA A 615 -2.32 -9.26 34.34
N SER A 616 -1.84 -8.77 33.19
CA SER A 616 -2.62 -8.47 31.99
C SER A 616 -2.45 -9.57 30.92
N SER A 617 -3.29 -9.52 29.88
CA SER A 617 -3.24 -10.45 28.74
C SER A 617 -3.36 -9.71 27.42
N GLY A 618 -3.08 -10.41 26.32
CA GLY A 618 -3.26 -9.89 24.96
C GLY A 618 -2.44 -8.62 24.67
N ARG A 619 -3.02 -7.70 23.93
CA ARG A 619 -2.37 -6.48 23.46
C ARG A 619 -1.92 -5.54 24.59
N ASP A 620 -2.70 -5.42 25.65
CA ASP A 620 -2.35 -4.53 26.77
C ASP A 620 -1.15 -5.08 27.54
N ALA A 621 -1.03 -6.40 27.72
CA ALA A 621 0.16 -7.01 28.30
C ALA A 621 1.42 -6.74 27.44
N SER A 622 1.31 -6.76 26.11
CA SER A 622 2.41 -6.43 25.21
C SER A 622 2.80 -4.96 25.30
N ARG A 623 1.83 -4.04 25.30
CA ARG A 623 2.06 -2.59 25.45
C ARG A 623 2.69 -2.24 26.81
N LEU A 624 2.25 -2.88 27.90
CA LEU A 624 2.84 -2.70 29.21
C LEU A 624 4.30 -3.19 29.27
N ARG A 625 4.62 -4.32 28.62
CA ARG A 625 6.02 -4.78 28.49
C ARG A 625 6.87 -3.76 27.74
N SER A 626 6.41 -3.30 26.58
CA SER A 626 7.13 -2.30 25.78
C SER A 626 7.27 -0.96 26.50
N LEU A 627 6.25 -0.53 27.26
CA LEU A 627 6.35 0.64 28.15
C LEU A 627 7.45 0.43 29.18
N ALA A 628 7.48 -0.70 29.92
CA ALA A 628 8.49 -0.99 30.93
C ALA A 628 9.91 -1.03 30.33
N GLU A 629 10.08 -1.65 29.16
CA GLU A 629 11.35 -1.67 28.43
C GLU A 629 11.82 -0.26 28.05
N THR A 630 10.89 0.58 27.56
CA THR A 630 11.18 1.98 27.19
C THR A 630 11.59 2.79 28.40
N LEU A 631 10.88 2.66 29.54
CA LEU A 631 11.23 3.34 30.81
C LEU A 631 12.61 2.93 31.31
N ARG A 632 12.92 1.62 31.30
CA ARG A 632 14.21 1.08 31.71
C ARG A 632 15.34 1.63 30.84
N ALA A 633 15.20 1.55 29.52
CA ALA A 633 16.20 2.02 28.57
C ALA A 633 16.40 3.54 28.66
N ARG A 634 15.33 4.31 28.93
CA ARG A 634 15.41 5.76 29.16
C ARG A 634 16.23 6.08 30.43
N GLY A 635 16.01 5.34 31.52
CA GLY A 635 16.78 5.49 32.75
C GLY A 635 18.25 5.14 32.56
N GLN A 636 18.55 4.07 31.82
CA GLN A 636 19.93 3.65 31.51
C GLN A 636 20.71 4.71 30.70
N ARG A 637 20.06 5.38 29.74
CA ARG A 637 20.71 6.44 28.94
C ARG A 637 21.11 7.69 29.74
N LEU A 638 20.50 7.90 30.89
CA LEU A 638 20.80 9.06 31.76
C LEU A 638 21.88 8.75 32.80
N ARG A 639 22.13 7.48 33.11
CA ARG A 639 23.19 7.01 33.98
C ARG A 639 24.53 6.97 33.26
#